data_41d3b785b4ccce0ea99457b448c59e1d
#
_entry.id   41d3b785b4ccce0ea99457b448c59e1d
#
_cell.length_a   1.000
_cell.length_b   1.000
_cell.length_c   1.000
_cell.angle_alpha   90.00
_cell.angle_beta   90.00
_cell.angle_gamma   90.00
#
_symmetry.space_group_name_H-M   'P 1'
#
loop_
_entity.id
_entity.type
_entity.pdbx_description
1 polymer ?
#
loop_
_entity_poly.entity_id
_entity_poly.type
_entity_poly.pdbx_seq_one_letter_code
_entity_poly.pdbx_strand_id
1 'polypeptide(L)'
;MLSVLGMTYGDEEKLETLKYRLLTGSEKDLGSWGHEYIRHLALEIGQEYQNRLNAEKEVQDLIDLSLSLVPYFLSHNAEADAVDLLSELEIIDEITQFLDENTYPRVCLYMVSMVNLLTYPEDQQFLRTAHEIYVRYNELTKAIVLAIRLNDTELIKNDLNATSDKSLKRQMAFLIARQQIWLEPQAEDEEDQAFMECLTNTSVPKHFKSLGKELNILDPVMPEDIYKTHLESSRGAGLTNVDSARHNLASAFVNSFANAGFGNDKMMLVEGDKGPWVWKTKDDGMLSTTASLGMLLHRDVEVGLDKIDKYTYATEDQIKAGALLAIGLLNSGVRIYSDPALALLSDTDNLDAKNVPMRVASIMGLGLAYAGSNKEELLEVLLPIVEDVSLDMQLSAMAAVSLGLIFVGSSNHQVSEAIATTLMDEERQKQLKDKWTRFMALGLALLYFGRQEEVDVILDILKAVDHPMAKPTSVLASVCAWAGTGTVLKLQELLHICNDIIEENDEKKGDELVQSYAVLGLSLIAMGEEVGQDMILRQFGHLMHYGASNIRKAVPLAMGLITPSNPQMKVYDTLSRYSHDNDNDVAINAIFAMGLCGAGTKNARLAQLLRQLASYYHRDQNTLFMVRIAQGLLHMGKGTMTLNPFHTDRQVLSRVSAAGLLTVLVSMIDAKQFILGEHHYLLYFLITAMYPRFLVTLDEDLQPLTVNVRVGQAVDVVGQAGRPKSITGWQTQSTPVLLAHGERAELEDEKYIPLSSTLEGLVILRKVSIPWSPELRRNAADPRNRTLTLRNK
;
A
#
# COMPACT_ATOMS: atom_id res chain seq x y z
N MET A 1 -4.17 -24.40 48.41
CA MET A 1 -4.03 -25.86 48.24
C MET A 1 -5.19 -26.47 47.44
N LEU A 2 -6.49 -26.21 47.82
CA LEU A 2 -7.61 -26.66 47.01
C LEU A 2 -7.61 -26.12 45.58
N SER A 3 -7.26 -24.85 45.41
CA SER A 3 -7.12 -24.22 44.09
C SER A 3 -6.05 -24.93 43.21
N VAL A 4 -4.91 -25.29 43.79
CA VAL A 4 -3.85 -26.06 43.08
C VAL A 4 -4.29 -27.48 42.77
N LEU A 5 -5.07 -28.11 43.66
CA LEU A 5 -5.63 -29.42 43.40
C LEU A 5 -6.71 -29.39 42.32
N GLY A 6 -7.48 -28.29 42.22
CA GLY A 6 -8.41 -28.01 41.17
C GLY A 6 -7.76 -28.01 39.78
N MET A 7 -6.59 -27.39 39.65
CA MET A 7 -5.80 -27.44 38.41
C MET A 7 -5.42 -28.86 37.96
N THR A 8 -5.16 -29.76 38.93
CA THR A 8 -4.60 -31.10 38.61
C THR A 8 -5.66 -32.20 38.49
N TYR A 9 -6.75 -32.06 39.24
CA TYR A 9 -7.80 -33.10 39.37
C TYR A 9 -9.22 -32.56 39.16
N GLY A 10 -9.35 -31.26 38.91
CA GLY A 10 -10.65 -30.60 38.66
C GLY A 10 -11.19 -30.98 37.30
N ASP A 11 -12.48 -30.72 37.15
CA ASP A 11 -13.21 -30.79 35.87
C ASP A 11 -13.05 -29.44 35.16
N GLU A 12 -12.57 -29.43 33.92
CA GLU A 12 -12.31 -28.21 33.15
C GLU A 12 -13.56 -27.34 33.01
N GLU A 13 -14.76 -27.94 32.95
CA GLU A 13 -15.99 -27.19 32.87
C GLU A 13 -16.41 -26.46 34.17
N LYS A 14 -15.81 -26.83 35.33
CA LYS A 14 -16.20 -26.31 36.65
C LYS A 14 -15.36 -25.15 37.17
N LEU A 15 -14.28 -24.78 36.46
CA LEU A 15 -13.36 -23.68 36.81
C LEU A 15 -12.96 -23.69 38.30
N GLU A 16 -12.57 -24.90 38.78
CA GLU A 16 -12.37 -25.15 40.24
C GLU A 16 -11.17 -24.36 40.79
N THR A 17 -10.15 -24.10 39.96
CA THR A 17 -8.96 -23.33 40.36
C THR A 17 -9.36 -21.90 40.73
N LEU A 18 -10.10 -21.23 39.90
CA LEU A 18 -10.58 -19.88 40.07
C LEU A 18 -11.61 -19.81 41.24
N LYS A 19 -12.56 -20.76 41.26
CA LYS A 19 -13.61 -20.82 42.31
C LYS A 19 -13.02 -20.89 43.72
N TYR A 20 -12.06 -21.78 43.93
CA TYR A 20 -11.40 -21.89 45.22
C TYR A 20 -10.48 -20.70 45.52
N ARG A 21 -9.96 -20.05 44.48
CA ARG A 21 -9.16 -18.83 44.65
C ARG A 21 -10.00 -17.66 45.12
N LEU A 22 -11.13 -17.40 44.50
CA LEU A 22 -12.06 -16.32 44.86
C LEU A 22 -12.62 -16.50 46.32
N LEU A 23 -12.86 -17.75 46.69
CA LEU A 23 -13.34 -18.05 48.08
C LEU A 23 -12.29 -17.76 49.16
N THR A 24 -11.00 -17.77 48.83
CA THR A 24 -9.95 -17.62 49.85
C THR A 24 -9.65 -16.19 50.25
N GLY A 25 -9.99 -15.18 49.42
CA GLY A 25 -9.81 -13.75 49.72
C GLY A 25 -8.42 -13.33 50.22
N SER A 26 -7.39 -14.16 50.00
CA SER A 26 -6.09 -14.04 50.66
C SER A 26 -5.12 -13.26 49.74
N GLU A 27 -4.47 -12.24 50.31
CA GLU A 27 -3.37 -11.47 49.74
C GLU A 27 -2.04 -12.22 49.61
N LYS A 28 -2.05 -13.56 49.66
CA LYS A 28 -0.80 -14.33 49.53
C LYS A 28 -0.23 -14.23 48.13
N ASP A 29 1.08 -14.06 48.08
CA ASP A 29 1.87 -14.07 46.86
C ASP A 29 1.52 -15.27 45.95
N LEU A 30 0.81 -14.95 44.84
CA LEU A 30 0.36 -15.94 43.87
C LEU A 30 1.53 -16.59 43.17
N GLY A 31 2.61 -15.86 42.97
CA GLY A 31 3.84 -16.35 42.32
C GLY A 31 4.49 -17.53 43.02
N SER A 32 4.26 -17.74 44.35
CA SER A 32 4.79 -18.85 45.11
C SER A 32 4.30 -20.23 44.66
N TRP A 33 3.20 -20.30 43.88
CA TRP A 33 2.62 -21.56 43.38
C TRP A 33 3.16 -22.01 42.04
N GLY A 34 3.98 -21.19 41.40
CA GLY A 34 4.67 -21.50 40.14
C GLY A 34 3.91 -21.01 38.88
N HIS A 35 4.66 -20.97 37.78
CA HIS A 35 4.21 -20.38 36.53
C HIS A 35 3.00 -21.09 35.90
N GLU A 36 3.00 -22.42 35.92
CA GLU A 36 1.89 -23.19 35.34
C GLU A 36 0.56 -22.98 36.10
N TYR A 37 0.61 -22.79 37.41
CA TYR A 37 -0.60 -22.46 38.17
C TYR A 37 -1.15 -21.10 37.78
N ILE A 38 -0.30 -20.08 37.60
CA ILE A 38 -0.71 -18.73 37.22
C ILE A 38 -1.31 -18.72 35.81
N ARG A 39 -0.68 -19.45 34.85
CA ARG A 39 -1.23 -19.56 33.49
C ARG A 39 -2.59 -20.25 33.47
N HIS A 40 -2.73 -21.34 34.20
CA HIS A 40 -4.02 -22.05 34.30
C HIS A 40 -5.10 -21.18 34.93
N LEU A 41 -4.75 -20.43 36.00
CA LEU A 41 -5.64 -19.49 36.63
C LEU A 41 -6.08 -18.37 35.66
N ALA A 42 -5.16 -17.85 34.85
CA ALA A 42 -5.47 -16.82 33.85
C ALA A 42 -6.47 -17.35 32.79
N LEU A 43 -6.28 -18.59 32.31
CA LEU A 43 -7.22 -19.23 31.38
C LEU A 43 -8.63 -19.36 31.96
N GLU A 44 -8.73 -19.83 33.22
CA GLU A 44 -10.04 -19.94 33.91
C GLU A 44 -10.68 -18.58 34.15
N ILE A 45 -9.90 -17.52 34.40
CA ILE A 45 -10.42 -16.15 34.54
C ILE A 45 -11.06 -15.68 33.23
N GLY A 46 -10.38 -15.86 32.09
CA GLY A 46 -10.93 -15.50 30.77
C GLY A 46 -12.25 -16.23 30.46
N GLN A 47 -12.30 -17.54 30.72
CA GLN A 47 -13.52 -18.33 30.54
C GLN A 47 -14.67 -17.88 31.45
N GLU A 48 -14.40 -17.61 32.72
CA GLU A 48 -15.42 -17.15 33.67
C GLU A 48 -15.88 -15.72 33.34
N TYR A 49 -14.99 -14.86 32.84
CA TYR A 49 -15.34 -13.51 32.38
C TYR A 49 -16.38 -13.57 31.27
N GLN A 50 -16.15 -14.36 30.25
CA GLN A 50 -17.10 -14.55 29.16
C GLN A 50 -18.43 -15.15 29.65
N ASN A 51 -18.38 -16.13 30.56
CA ASN A 51 -19.57 -16.72 31.17
C ASN A 51 -20.40 -15.70 31.96
N ARG A 52 -19.74 -14.82 32.72
CA ARG A 52 -20.40 -13.78 33.51
C ARG A 52 -20.94 -12.65 32.63
N LEU A 53 -20.21 -12.27 31.59
CA LEU A 53 -20.65 -11.27 30.60
C LEU A 53 -21.97 -11.72 29.95
N ASN A 54 -22.00 -12.97 29.45
CA ASN A 54 -23.19 -13.58 28.86
C ASN A 54 -24.37 -13.71 29.85
N ALA A 55 -24.08 -13.76 31.16
CA ALA A 55 -25.08 -13.86 32.23
C ALA A 55 -25.41 -12.52 32.90
N GLU A 56 -24.86 -11.40 32.39
CA GLU A 56 -25.01 -10.04 32.93
C GLU A 56 -24.65 -9.92 34.44
N LYS A 57 -23.59 -10.61 34.87
CA LYS A 57 -23.10 -10.61 36.26
C LYS A 57 -21.93 -9.66 36.45
N GLU A 58 -21.66 -9.28 37.71
CA GLU A 58 -20.47 -8.49 38.07
C GLU A 58 -19.19 -9.23 37.74
N VAL A 59 -18.21 -8.48 37.18
CA VAL A 59 -16.90 -8.99 36.72
C VAL A 59 -15.71 -8.33 37.41
N GLN A 60 -15.96 -7.34 38.33
CA GLN A 60 -14.91 -6.53 38.94
C GLN A 60 -13.89 -7.36 39.72
N ASP A 61 -14.33 -8.40 40.40
CA ASP A 61 -13.47 -9.31 41.17
C ASP A 61 -12.48 -10.08 40.26
N LEU A 62 -12.89 -10.39 39.03
CA LEU A 62 -12.02 -11.02 38.02
C LEU A 62 -10.99 -10.03 37.47
N ILE A 63 -11.41 -8.78 37.24
CA ILE A 63 -10.51 -7.71 36.79
C ILE A 63 -9.43 -7.45 37.84
N ASP A 64 -9.81 -7.25 39.10
CA ASP A 64 -8.88 -7.00 40.21
C ASP A 64 -7.88 -8.15 40.40
N LEU A 65 -8.35 -9.39 40.27
CA LEU A 65 -7.48 -10.56 40.29
C LEU A 65 -6.50 -10.59 39.13
N SER A 66 -6.97 -10.32 37.91
CA SER A 66 -6.13 -10.30 36.70
C SER A 66 -5.05 -9.24 36.79
N LEU A 67 -5.38 -8.01 37.24
CA LEU A 67 -4.39 -6.95 37.41
C LEU A 67 -3.32 -7.34 38.45
N SER A 68 -3.64 -8.19 39.41
CA SER A 68 -2.66 -8.73 40.38
C SER A 68 -1.71 -9.77 39.76
N LEU A 69 -2.09 -10.43 38.65
CA LEU A 69 -1.26 -11.42 37.92
C LEU A 69 -0.30 -10.77 36.92
N VAL A 70 -0.64 -9.63 36.35
CA VAL A 70 0.17 -8.95 35.31
C VAL A 70 1.63 -8.72 35.75
N PRO A 71 1.94 -8.16 36.95
CA PRO A 71 3.32 -7.98 37.39
C PRO A 71 4.12 -9.27 37.45
N TYR A 72 3.47 -10.39 37.81
CA TYR A 72 4.10 -11.69 37.83
C TYR A 72 4.53 -12.12 36.41
N PHE A 73 3.62 -12.05 35.43
CA PHE A 73 3.94 -12.39 34.04
C PHE A 73 5.07 -11.53 33.50
N LEU A 74 5.03 -10.21 33.69
CA LEU A 74 6.07 -9.29 33.21
C LEU A 74 7.44 -9.57 33.84
N SER A 75 7.49 -9.93 35.14
CA SER A 75 8.75 -10.25 35.85
C SER A 75 9.35 -11.58 35.41
N HIS A 76 8.56 -12.48 34.81
CA HIS A 76 8.98 -13.81 34.35
C HIS A 76 9.15 -13.92 32.84
N ASN A 77 9.21 -12.79 32.09
CA ASN A 77 9.30 -12.72 30.63
C ASN A 77 8.14 -13.43 29.90
N ALA A 78 6.96 -13.40 30.48
CA ALA A 78 5.71 -13.92 29.94
C ALA A 78 4.78 -12.77 29.49
N GLU A 79 5.34 -11.81 28.75
CA GLU A 79 4.63 -10.62 28.28
C GLU A 79 3.42 -10.97 27.42
N ALA A 80 3.51 -12.02 26.62
CA ALA A 80 2.41 -12.51 25.80
C ALA A 80 1.24 -12.95 26.68
N ASP A 81 1.48 -13.74 27.71
CA ASP A 81 0.43 -14.23 28.62
C ASP A 81 -0.27 -13.03 29.36
N ALA A 82 0.49 -11.98 29.66
CA ALA A 82 -0.09 -10.76 30.27
C ALA A 82 -0.99 -9.99 29.30
N VAL A 83 -0.58 -9.83 28.03
CA VAL A 83 -1.37 -9.17 27.00
C VAL A 83 -2.62 -9.98 26.68
N ASP A 84 -2.49 -11.30 26.50
CA ASP A 84 -3.62 -12.17 26.18
C ASP A 84 -4.68 -12.15 27.29
N LEU A 85 -4.26 -12.19 28.58
CA LEU A 85 -5.18 -12.11 29.71
C LEU A 85 -5.96 -10.79 29.72
N LEU A 86 -5.28 -9.65 29.52
CA LEU A 86 -5.95 -8.35 29.51
C LEU A 86 -6.81 -8.13 28.26
N SER A 87 -6.45 -8.76 27.13
CA SER A 87 -7.28 -8.77 25.93
C SER A 87 -8.58 -9.54 26.13
N GLU A 88 -8.53 -10.75 26.73
CA GLU A 88 -9.71 -11.56 27.03
C GLU A 88 -10.70 -10.85 27.97
N LEU A 89 -10.21 -9.92 28.80
CA LEU A 89 -11.03 -9.10 29.72
C LEU A 89 -11.39 -7.73 29.13
N GLU A 90 -10.99 -7.43 27.89
CA GLU A 90 -11.25 -6.16 27.18
C GLU A 90 -10.68 -4.90 27.90
N ILE A 91 -9.58 -5.06 28.68
CA ILE A 91 -8.94 -4.00 29.48
C ILE A 91 -7.46 -3.83 29.14
N ILE A 92 -7.08 -3.95 27.87
CA ILE A 92 -5.67 -3.94 27.45
C ILE A 92 -4.92 -2.64 27.79
N ASP A 93 -5.61 -1.52 27.87
CA ASP A 93 -5.08 -0.20 28.22
C ASP A 93 -4.46 -0.16 29.63
N GLU A 94 -4.98 -0.97 30.55
CA GLU A 94 -4.45 -1.07 31.92
C GLU A 94 -2.99 -1.60 31.98
N ILE A 95 -2.49 -2.26 30.91
CA ILE A 95 -1.12 -2.77 30.88
C ILE A 95 -0.08 -1.65 31.03
N THR A 96 -0.43 -0.42 30.62
CA THR A 96 0.46 0.74 30.63
C THR A 96 1.02 1.07 32.03
N GLN A 97 0.30 0.71 33.10
CA GLN A 97 0.66 0.98 34.49
C GLN A 97 1.81 0.09 34.99
N PHE A 98 1.98 -1.10 34.39
CA PHE A 98 2.88 -2.13 34.89
C PHE A 98 4.21 -2.22 34.12
N LEU A 99 4.36 -1.43 33.04
CA LEU A 99 5.51 -1.51 32.15
C LEU A 99 6.73 -0.76 32.69
N ASP A 100 7.90 -1.32 32.42
CA ASP A 100 9.21 -0.71 32.65
C ASP A 100 10.03 -0.62 31.33
N GLU A 101 11.24 -0.02 31.42
CA GLU A 101 12.14 0.14 30.28
C GLU A 101 12.58 -1.20 29.60
N ASN A 102 12.47 -2.32 30.30
CA ASN A 102 12.88 -3.63 29.79
C ASN A 102 11.72 -4.41 29.16
N THR A 103 10.49 -4.19 29.63
CA THR A 103 9.31 -4.97 29.24
C THR A 103 8.52 -4.32 28.11
N TYR A 104 8.43 -2.97 28.05
CA TYR A 104 7.61 -2.29 27.05
C TYR A 104 7.96 -2.64 25.59
N PRO A 105 9.25 -2.84 25.18
CA PRO A 105 9.52 -3.12 23.77
C PRO A 105 8.95 -4.46 23.30
N ARG A 106 8.95 -5.48 24.19
CA ARG A 106 8.40 -6.80 23.88
C ARG A 106 6.90 -6.82 23.90
N VAL A 107 6.28 -6.14 24.88
CA VAL A 107 4.82 -5.96 24.94
C VAL A 107 4.30 -5.27 23.70
N CYS A 108 4.85 -4.10 23.34
CA CYS A 108 4.41 -3.37 22.16
C CYS A 108 4.61 -4.19 20.87
N LEU A 109 5.74 -4.89 20.73
CA LEU A 109 5.99 -5.70 19.54
C LEU A 109 4.99 -6.86 19.44
N TYR A 110 4.67 -7.51 20.57
CA TYR A 110 3.65 -8.55 20.63
C TYR A 110 2.27 -8.00 20.26
N MET A 111 1.84 -6.90 20.91
CA MET A 111 0.57 -6.25 20.61
C MET A 111 0.42 -5.92 19.13
N VAL A 112 1.44 -5.26 18.53
CA VAL A 112 1.42 -4.89 17.10
C VAL A 112 1.36 -6.13 16.19
N SER A 113 1.97 -7.25 16.60
CA SER A 113 1.92 -8.50 15.83
C SER A 113 0.56 -9.20 15.89
N MET A 114 -0.20 -8.99 16.98
CA MET A 114 -1.52 -9.57 17.17
C MET A 114 -2.64 -8.83 16.43
N VAL A 115 -2.44 -7.55 16.08
CA VAL A 115 -3.48 -6.70 15.47
C VAL A 115 -4.20 -7.34 14.29
N ASN A 116 -3.47 -8.05 13.42
CA ASN A 116 -4.07 -8.71 12.24
C ASN A 116 -4.90 -9.95 12.59
N LEU A 117 -4.88 -10.41 13.83
CA LEU A 117 -5.66 -11.56 14.32
C LEU A 117 -6.88 -11.13 15.12
N LEU A 118 -6.94 -9.85 15.49
CA LEU A 118 -8.03 -9.26 16.27
C LEU A 118 -9.13 -8.73 15.36
N THR A 119 -10.33 -8.69 15.89
CA THR A 119 -11.48 -8.08 15.23
C THR A 119 -11.61 -6.60 15.64
N TYR A 120 -12.29 -5.82 14.81
CA TYR A 120 -12.69 -4.47 15.21
C TYR A 120 -13.67 -4.54 16.41
N PRO A 121 -13.58 -3.69 17.44
CA PRO A 121 -12.67 -2.54 17.59
C PRO A 121 -11.35 -2.85 18.33
N GLU A 122 -11.12 -4.09 18.74
CA GLU A 122 -9.96 -4.50 19.55
C GLU A 122 -8.63 -4.21 18.85
N ASP A 123 -8.56 -4.42 17.53
CA ASP A 123 -7.38 -4.14 16.71
C ASP A 123 -6.93 -2.67 16.84
N GLN A 124 -7.88 -1.73 16.82
CA GLN A 124 -7.60 -0.32 17.01
C GLN A 124 -7.20 0.02 18.45
N GLN A 125 -7.82 -0.63 19.44
CA GLN A 125 -7.48 -0.43 20.84
C GLN A 125 -6.03 -0.87 21.12
N PHE A 126 -5.61 -2.02 20.58
CA PHE A 126 -4.23 -2.48 20.67
C PHE A 126 -3.23 -1.49 20.06
N LEU A 127 -3.55 -0.95 18.88
CA LEU A 127 -2.70 0.04 18.25
C LEU A 127 -2.62 1.34 19.05
N ARG A 128 -3.73 1.83 19.60
CA ARG A 128 -3.77 3.04 20.45
C ARG A 128 -2.98 2.86 21.75
N THR A 129 -3.15 1.73 22.42
CA THR A 129 -2.40 1.41 23.65
C THR A 129 -0.90 1.29 23.37
N ALA A 130 -0.51 0.59 22.30
CA ALA A 130 0.90 0.50 21.90
C ALA A 130 1.48 1.87 21.53
N HIS A 131 0.72 2.73 20.84
CA HIS A 131 1.09 4.10 20.52
C HIS A 131 1.36 4.90 21.80
N GLU A 132 0.44 4.90 22.77
CA GLU A 132 0.58 5.59 24.03
C GLU A 132 1.84 5.16 24.79
N ILE A 133 2.12 3.85 24.81
CA ILE A 133 3.34 3.31 25.41
C ILE A 133 4.60 3.86 24.71
N TYR A 134 4.63 3.86 23.37
CA TYR A 134 5.79 4.41 22.64
C TYR A 134 5.97 5.91 22.87
N VAL A 135 4.92 6.70 22.94
CA VAL A 135 4.98 8.13 23.29
C VAL A 135 5.55 8.32 24.70
N ARG A 136 5.06 7.55 25.69
CA ARG A 136 5.55 7.58 27.07
C ARG A 136 7.05 7.30 27.20
N TYR A 137 7.57 6.39 26.39
CA TYR A 137 8.99 6.03 26.37
C TYR A 137 9.82 6.82 25.33
N ASN A 138 9.25 7.88 24.76
CA ASN A 138 9.88 8.78 23.77
C ASN A 138 10.39 8.06 22.50
N GLU A 139 9.72 7.01 22.08
CA GLU A 139 9.97 6.26 20.84
C GLU A 139 9.08 6.80 19.70
N LEU A 140 9.17 8.11 19.45
CA LEU A 140 8.23 8.83 18.57
C LEU A 140 8.21 8.33 17.12
N THR A 141 9.32 7.80 16.59
CA THR A 141 9.32 7.22 15.24
C THR A 141 8.53 5.91 15.16
N LYS A 142 8.40 5.16 16.25
CA LYS A 142 7.52 3.99 16.31
C LYS A 142 6.07 4.41 16.53
N ALA A 143 5.85 5.39 17.40
CA ALA A 143 4.52 5.94 17.68
C ALA A 143 3.86 6.47 16.39
N ILE A 144 4.57 7.29 15.61
CA ILE A 144 4.02 7.87 14.39
C ILE A 144 3.66 6.82 13.32
N VAL A 145 4.38 5.70 13.26
CA VAL A 145 4.04 4.57 12.37
C VAL A 145 2.68 3.98 12.76
N LEU A 146 2.39 3.85 14.06
CA LEU A 146 1.09 3.37 14.54
C LEU A 146 -0.02 4.41 14.32
N ALA A 147 0.26 5.70 14.52
CA ALA A 147 -0.69 6.78 14.21
C ALA A 147 -1.06 6.80 12.71
N ILE A 148 -0.09 6.58 11.81
CA ILE A 148 -0.32 6.42 10.37
C ILE A 148 -1.20 5.19 10.09
N ARG A 149 -0.93 4.06 10.77
CA ARG A 149 -1.72 2.83 10.62
C ARG A 149 -3.16 3.02 11.10
N LEU A 150 -3.37 3.74 12.21
CA LEU A 150 -4.69 4.12 12.73
C LEU A 150 -5.45 5.11 11.82
N ASN A 151 -4.75 5.76 10.87
CA ASN A 151 -5.30 6.84 10.06
C ASN A 151 -5.82 8.03 10.90
N ASP A 152 -5.13 8.36 11.95
CA ASP A 152 -5.49 9.43 12.84
C ASP A 152 -4.55 10.63 12.62
N THR A 153 -5.03 11.61 11.86
CA THR A 153 -4.24 12.79 11.47
C THR A 153 -3.88 13.67 12.68
N GLU A 154 -4.73 13.71 13.70
CA GLU A 154 -4.46 14.48 14.91
C GLU A 154 -3.37 13.83 15.77
N LEU A 155 -3.37 12.48 15.86
CA LEU A 155 -2.26 11.78 16.52
C LEU A 155 -0.93 12.04 15.79
N ILE A 156 -0.93 12.00 14.45
CA ILE A 156 0.27 12.27 13.64
C ILE A 156 0.80 13.69 13.92
N LYS A 157 -0.08 14.70 13.96
CA LYS A 157 0.31 16.09 14.30
C LYS A 157 0.85 16.19 15.72
N ASN A 158 0.21 15.53 16.68
CA ASN A 158 0.62 15.55 18.07
C ASN A 158 1.99 14.90 18.25
N ASP A 159 2.26 13.76 17.61
CA ASP A 159 3.56 13.09 17.65
C ASP A 159 4.67 13.97 17.07
N LEU A 160 4.40 14.63 15.93
CA LEU A 160 5.34 15.52 15.27
C LEU A 160 5.71 16.71 16.17
N ASN A 161 4.74 17.20 16.95
CA ASN A 161 4.93 18.33 17.86
C ASN A 161 5.44 17.92 19.25
N ALA A 162 5.47 16.63 19.58
CA ALA A 162 5.90 16.13 20.88
C ALA A 162 7.42 16.29 21.11
N THR A 163 8.19 16.57 20.07
CA THR A 163 9.65 16.73 20.18
C THR A 163 10.15 18.08 19.68
N SER A 164 11.17 18.63 20.34
CA SER A 164 11.95 19.79 19.87
C SER A 164 13.21 19.38 19.09
N ASP A 165 13.51 18.09 19.00
CA ASP A 165 14.68 17.57 18.28
C ASP A 165 14.44 17.66 16.76
N LYS A 166 15.14 18.59 16.10
CA LYS A 166 15.01 18.83 14.66
C LYS A 166 15.31 17.61 13.81
N SER A 167 16.32 16.83 14.16
CA SER A 167 16.69 15.62 13.39
C SER A 167 15.62 14.55 13.49
N LEU A 168 15.03 14.39 14.66
CA LEU A 168 13.92 13.46 14.88
C LEU A 168 12.65 13.91 14.16
N LYS A 169 12.31 15.21 14.20
CA LYS A 169 11.21 15.79 13.41
C LYS A 169 11.39 15.53 11.91
N ARG A 170 12.59 15.76 11.37
CA ARG A 170 12.91 15.49 9.95
C ARG A 170 12.75 14.01 9.59
N GLN A 171 13.18 13.10 10.47
CA GLN A 171 12.98 11.66 10.25
C GLN A 171 11.49 11.28 10.24
N MET A 172 10.69 11.81 11.15
CA MET A 172 9.24 11.61 11.16
C MET A 172 8.58 12.20 9.91
N ALA A 173 9.03 13.37 9.45
CA ALA A 173 8.56 13.98 8.20
C ALA A 173 8.79 13.07 6.99
N PHE A 174 9.96 12.40 6.88
CA PHE A 174 10.19 11.40 5.82
C PHE A 174 9.21 10.21 5.88
N LEU A 175 8.86 9.73 7.08
CA LEU A 175 7.90 8.63 7.23
C LEU A 175 6.48 9.05 6.79
N ILE A 176 6.05 10.25 7.18
CA ILE A 176 4.74 10.83 6.79
C ILE A 176 4.68 11.06 5.29
N ALA A 177 5.69 11.71 4.73
CA ALA A 177 5.76 12.06 3.32
C ALA A 177 5.77 10.85 2.40
N ARG A 178 6.39 9.73 2.83
CA ARG A 178 6.37 8.46 2.10
C ARG A 178 4.96 7.90 1.96
N GLN A 179 4.09 8.13 2.95
CA GLN A 179 2.69 7.70 2.89
C GLN A 179 1.80 8.67 2.11
N GLN A 180 2.37 9.74 1.57
CA GLN A 180 1.66 10.80 0.84
C GLN A 180 0.58 11.46 1.71
N ILE A 181 0.81 11.52 3.02
CA ILE A 181 -0.01 12.28 3.96
C ILE A 181 0.54 13.72 3.99
N TRP A 182 -0.32 14.68 3.71
CA TRP A 182 0.06 16.08 3.69
C TRP A 182 -0.45 16.78 4.95
N LEU A 183 0.47 17.35 5.69
CA LEU A 183 0.17 18.15 6.86
C LEU A 183 0.52 19.61 6.58
N GLU A 184 -0.33 20.51 7.03
CA GLU A 184 0.01 21.93 7.06
C GLU A 184 1.05 22.17 8.15
N PRO A 185 2.23 22.73 7.81
CA PRO A 185 3.27 23.01 8.80
C PRO A 185 2.83 24.11 9.75
N GLN A 186 3.38 24.10 10.96
CA GLN A 186 3.26 25.24 11.88
C GLN A 186 4.18 26.38 11.45
N ALA A 187 3.86 27.63 11.81
CA ALA A 187 4.66 28.79 11.41
C ALA A 187 6.16 28.71 11.81
N GLU A 188 6.48 28.05 12.92
CA GLU A 188 7.85 27.81 13.36
C GLU A 188 8.57 26.77 12.48
N ASP A 189 7.84 25.81 11.93
CA ASP A 189 8.39 24.76 11.07
C ASP A 189 8.55 25.23 9.62
N GLU A 190 7.79 26.24 9.18
CA GLU A 190 7.95 26.88 7.86
C GLU A 190 9.31 27.58 7.69
N GLU A 191 9.92 28.05 8.77
CA GLU A 191 11.24 28.65 8.75
C GLU A 191 12.36 27.62 8.58
N ASP A 192 12.12 26.32 8.89
CA ASP A 192 13.08 25.24 8.67
C ASP A 192 12.92 24.64 7.25
N GLN A 193 13.60 25.24 6.28
CA GLN A 193 13.57 24.77 4.88
C GLN A 193 13.93 23.28 4.76
N ALA A 194 14.86 22.77 5.57
CA ALA A 194 15.26 21.36 5.54
C ALA A 194 14.14 20.42 6.03
N PHE A 195 13.37 20.84 7.01
CA PHE A 195 12.18 20.12 7.46
C PHE A 195 11.12 20.09 6.34
N MET A 196 10.87 21.22 5.70
CA MET A 196 9.94 21.32 4.58
C MET A 196 10.34 20.41 3.41
N GLU A 197 11.62 20.33 3.05
CA GLU A 197 12.11 19.41 2.02
C GLU A 197 11.86 17.93 2.38
N CYS A 198 11.93 17.57 3.66
CA CYS A 198 11.61 16.22 4.14
C CYS A 198 10.10 15.92 4.03
N LEU A 199 9.25 16.86 4.45
CA LEU A 199 7.80 16.70 4.47
C LEU A 199 7.20 16.68 3.06
N THR A 200 7.81 17.38 2.11
CA THR A 200 7.28 17.55 0.74
C THR A 200 7.86 16.56 -0.28
N ASN A 201 8.74 15.64 0.10
CA ASN A 201 9.45 14.71 -0.79
C ASN A 201 10.31 15.37 -1.90
N THR A 202 10.60 16.64 -1.84
CA THR A 202 11.37 17.34 -2.88
C THR A 202 12.82 16.87 -2.97
N SER A 203 13.37 16.30 -1.90
CA SER A 203 14.72 15.73 -1.86
C SER A 203 14.84 14.34 -2.51
N VAL A 204 13.71 13.60 -2.66
CA VAL A 204 13.71 12.20 -3.16
C VAL A 204 14.36 12.07 -4.55
N PRO A 205 14.05 12.90 -5.56
CA PRO A 205 14.67 12.79 -6.89
C PRO A 205 16.20 12.93 -6.86
N LYS A 206 16.72 13.83 -6.02
CA LYS A 206 18.17 14.04 -5.84
C LYS A 206 18.84 12.75 -5.32
N HIS A 207 18.29 12.16 -4.28
CA HIS A 207 18.82 10.92 -3.70
C HIS A 207 18.64 9.71 -4.63
N PHE A 208 17.54 9.66 -5.39
CA PHE A 208 17.32 8.63 -6.39
C PHE A 208 18.35 8.70 -7.53
N LYS A 209 18.63 9.88 -8.05
CA LYS A 209 19.69 10.09 -9.06
C LYS A 209 21.08 9.76 -8.52
N SER A 210 21.36 10.07 -7.24
CA SER A 210 22.62 9.67 -6.58
C SER A 210 22.75 8.15 -6.52
N LEU A 211 21.71 7.42 -6.14
CA LEU A 211 21.69 5.95 -6.20
C LEU A 211 21.97 5.45 -7.63
N GLY A 212 21.32 6.04 -8.63
CA GLY A 212 21.53 5.69 -10.04
C GLY A 212 22.99 5.86 -10.49
N LYS A 213 23.68 6.87 -9.94
CA LYS A 213 25.11 7.12 -10.18
C LYS A 213 25.98 6.04 -9.55
N GLU A 214 25.74 5.70 -8.26
CA GLU A 214 26.49 4.65 -7.57
C GLU A 214 26.31 3.28 -8.23
N LEU A 215 25.11 2.96 -8.70
CA LEU A 215 24.81 1.71 -9.44
C LEU A 215 25.27 1.74 -10.91
N ASN A 216 25.79 2.86 -11.40
CA ASN A 216 26.17 3.06 -12.80
C ASN A 216 25.07 2.74 -13.81
N ILE A 217 23.83 3.20 -13.53
CA ILE A 217 22.63 2.95 -14.35
C ILE A 217 21.98 4.24 -14.88
N LEU A 218 22.71 5.36 -14.90
CA LEU A 218 22.17 6.63 -15.41
C LEU A 218 21.84 6.58 -16.90
N ASP A 219 22.57 5.78 -17.70
CA ASP A 219 22.34 5.67 -19.14
C ASP A 219 20.90 5.25 -19.45
N PRO A 220 20.23 5.92 -20.40
CA PRO A 220 18.87 5.58 -20.80
C PRO A 220 18.77 4.19 -21.44
N VAL A 221 17.74 3.45 -21.03
CA VAL A 221 17.43 2.13 -21.60
C VAL A 221 16.42 2.29 -22.72
N MET A 222 16.66 1.67 -23.86
CA MET A 222 15.74 1.67 -24.99
C MET A 222 14.77 0.47 -24.93
N PRO A 223 13.55 0.59 -25.49
CA PRO A 223 12.62 -0.54 -25.58
C PRO A 223 13.21 -1.75 -26.29
N GLU A 224 14.01 -1.54 -27.34
CA GLU A 224 14.69 -2.59 -28.12
C GLU A 224 15.67 -3.41 -27.25
N ASP A 225 16.34 -2.76 -26.28
CA ASP A 225 17.25 -3.41 -25.33
C ASP A 225 16.48 -4.34 -24.36
N ILE A 226 15.22 -4.00 -24.06
CA ILE A 226 14.32 -4.78 -23.22
C ILE A 226 13.72 -5.94 -24.02
N TYR A 227 13.23 -5.67 -25.22
CA TYR A 227 12.58 -6.68 -26.07
C TYR A 227 13.56 -7.77 -26.50
N LYS A 228 14.82 -7.42 -26.81
CA LYS A 228 15.84 -8.32 -27.33
C LYS A 228 15.32 -9.19 -28.49
N THR A 229 14.73 -8.51 -29.48
CA THR A 229 14.05 -9.15 -30.61
C THR A 229 14.94 -10.13 -31.38
N HIS A 230 16.26 -9.94 -31.33
CA HIS A 230 17.23 -10.87 -31.89
C HIS A 230 17.27 -12.24 -31.19
N LEU A 231 16.75 -12.35 -29.98
CA LEU A 231 16.60 -13.61 -29.23
C LEU A 231 15.21 -14.24 -29.44
N GLU A 232 14.26 -13.51 -30.00
CA GLU A 232 12.95 -14.03 -30.36
C GLU A 232 13.17 -14.97 -31.58
N SER A 233 12.71 -16.21 -31.49
CA SER A 233 12.97 -17.22 -32.49
C SER A 233 12.59 -16.74 -33.91
N SER A 234 13.54 -16.81 -34.85
CA SER A 234 13.49 -16.27 -36.20
C SER A 234 12.48 -16.92 -37.17
N ARG A 235 11.57 -17.76 -36.68
CA ARG A 235 10.54 -18.45 -37.50
C ARG A 235 9.38 -17.56 -37.96
N GLY A 236 9.39 -16.27 -37.62
CA GLY A 236 8.31 -15.32 -37.93
C GLY A 236 8.76 -14.00 -38.59
N ALA A 237 9.98 -13.90 -39.12
CA ALA A 237 10.49 -12.68 -39.76
C ALA A 237 9.90 -12.42 -41.15
N GLY A 238 8.68 -12.85 -41.43
CA GLY A 238 7.87 -12.32 -42.51
C GLY A 238 7.18 -11.04 -41.99
N LEU A 239 7.42 -9.94 -42.70
CA LEU A 239 6.74 -8.66 -42.53
C LEU A 239 5.20 -8.83 -42.37
N THR A 240 4.72 -9.13 -41.17
CA THR A 240 3.32 -9.00 -40.87
C THR A 240 3.05 -7.49 -40.69
N ASN A 241 1.94 -7.00 -41.21
CA ASN A 241 1.44 -5.66 -41.02
C ASN A 241 1.22 -5.42 -39.49
N VAL A 242 2.31 -5.11 -38.79
CA VAL A 242 2.23 -4.64 -37.40
C VAL A 242 1.67 -3.23 -37.47
N ASP A 243 0.59 -2.97 -36.79
CA ASP A 243 0.11 -1.61 -36.61
C ASP A 243 1.24 -0.79 -35.97
N SER A 244 1.89 0.02 -36.78
CA SER A 244 3.05 0.79 -36.36
C SER A 244 2.71 1.78 -35.25
N ALA A 245 1.47 2.32 -35.21
CA ALA A 245 1.03 3.24 -34.18
C ALA A 245 0.93 2.55 -32.82
N ARG A 246 0.35 1.34 -32.79
CA ARG A 246 0.21 0.57 -31.54
C ARG A 246 1.56 0.07 -31.02
N HIS A 247 2.45 -0.31 -31.92
CA HIS A 247 3.81 -0.65 -31.55
C HIS A 247 4.58 0.54 -30.99
N ASN A 248 4.44 1.72 -31.60
CA ASN A 248 5.05 2.95 -31.11
C ASN A 248 4.50 3.37 -29.75
N LEU A 249 3.21 3.21 -29.52
CA LEU A 249 2.56 3.45 -28.23
C LEU A 249 3.10 2.50 -27.14
N ALA A 250 3.21 1.20 -27.44
CA ALA A 250 3.82 0.23 -26.52
C ALA A 250 5.27 0.62 -26.18
N SER A 251 6.05 1.06 -27.18
CA SER A 251 7.42 1.52 -26.96
C SER A 251 7.48 2.79 -26.09
N ALA A 252 6.51 3.71 -26.22
CA ALA A 252 6.42 4.88 -25.35
C ALA A 252 6.17 4.50 -23.88
N PHE A 253 5.24 3.58 -23.60
CA PHE A 253 5.00 3.06 -22.25
C PHE A 253 6.23 2.33 -21.69
N VAL A 254 6.86 1.46 -22.47
CA VAL A 254 8.05 0.72 -22.02
C VAL A 254 9.21 1.67 -21.71
N ASN A 255 9.41 2.69 -22.55
CA ASN A 255 10.41 3.73 -22.31
C ASN A 255 10.14 4.48 -21.02
N SER A 256 8.87 4.88 -20.79
CA SER A 256 8.49 5.63 -19.59
C SER A 256 8.62 4.78 -18.31
N PHE A 257 8.19 3.52 -18.33
CA PHE A 257 8.37 2.63 -17.17
C PHE A 257 9.85 2.35 -16.90
N ALA A 258 10.64 2.01 -17.94
CA ALA A 258 12.04 1.66 -17.77
C ALA A 258 12.88 2.83 -17.24
N ASN A 259 12.65 4.05 -17.74
CA ASN A 259 13.42 5.24 -17.39
C ASN A 259 12.69 6.15 -16.38
N ALA A 260 11.65 5.66 -15.70
CA ALA A 260 10.85 6.45 -14.75
C ALA A 260 11.73 7.16 -13.71
N GLY A 261 11.49 8.45 -13.50
CA GLY A 261 12.18 9.27 -12.49
C GLY A 261 13.64 9.61 -12.77
N PHE A 262 14.25 9.10 -13.86
CA PHE A 262 15.65 9.44 -14.20
C PHE A 262 15.79 10.78 -14.94
N GLY A 263 14.73 11.28 -15.56
CA GLY A 263 14.73 12.56 -16.27
C GLY A 263 15.54 12.55 -17.58
N ASN A 264 15.90 11.39 -18.09
CA ASN A 264 16.62 11.22 -19.34
C ASN A 264 16.10 10.00 -20.13
N ASP A 265 16.01 10.15 -21.43
CA ASP A 265 15.70 9.07 -22.36
C ASP A 265 16.29 9.37 -23.75
N LYS A 266 16.11 8.44 -24.68
CA LYS A 266 16.52 8.57 -26.08
C LYS A 266 15.35 8.70 -27.05
N MET A 267 14.13 8.92 -26.57
CA MET A 267 12.92 8.96 -27.39
C MET A 267 12.14 10.26 -27.30
N MET A 268 11.87 10.73 -26.08
CA MET A 268 10.95 11.85 -25.82
C MET A 268 11.68 13.16 -25.50
N LEU A 269 12.81 13.08 -24.78
CA LEU A 269 13.57 14.23 -24.26
C LEU A 269 14.76 14.60 -25.16
N VAL A 270 14.96 13.91 -26.29
CA VAL A 270 16.07 14.18 -27.21
C VAL A 270 15.86 15.51 -27.94
N GLU A 271 16.86 16.39 -27.87
CA GLU A 271 16.91 17.64 -28.62
C GLU A 271 17.44 17.38 -30.05
N GLY A 272 16.73 17.79 -31.10
CA GLY A 272 17.16 17.72 -32.49
C GLY A 272 16.06 17.64 -33.52
N ASP A 273 16.45 17.75 -34.82
CA ASP A 273 15.58 17.84 -36.02
C ASP A 273 14.70 16.61 -36.34
N LYS A 274 14.86 15.50 -35.62
CA LYS A 274 13.93 14.37 -35.70
C LYS A 274 12.77 14.65 -34.77
N GLY A 275 11.63 15.00 -35.34
CA GLY A 275 10.40 15.34 -34.59
C GLY A 275 10.14 14.38 -33.41
N PRO A 276 9.58 14.88 -32.32
CA PRO A 276 9.37 14.09 -31.11
C PRO A 276 8.57 12.82 -31.39
N TRP A 277 8.83 11.78 -30.61
CA TRP A 277 8.21 10.46 -30.77
C TRP A 277 6.67 10.50 -30.72
N VAL A 278 6.09 11.53 -30.09
CA VAL A 278 4.64 11.80 -29.99
C VAL A 278 3.94 11.70 -31.38
N TRP A 279 4.57 12.25 -32.40
CA TRP A 279 4.01 12.27 -33.76
C TRP A 279 4.07 10.92 -34.50
N LYS A 280 4.68 9.90 -33.88
CA LYS A 280 4.71 8.52 -34.41
C LYS A 280 3.52 7.68 -33.91
N THR A 281 2.78 8.18 -32.93
CA THR A 281 1.52 7.60 -32.45
C THR A 281 0.34 8.31 -33.11
N LYS A 282 -0.87 7.79 -32.96
CA LYS A 282 -2.07 8.35 -33.56
C LYS A 282 -3.18 8.47 -32.53
N ASP A 283 -4.07 9.42 -32.77
CA ASP A 283 -5.30 9.61 -32.00
C ASP A 283 -5.05 9.57 -30.46
N ASP A 284 -5.79 8.77 -29.73
CA ASP A 284 -5.68 8.65 -28.26
C ASP A 284 -4.29 8.17 -27.78
N GLY A 285 -3.52 7.51 -28.66
CA GLY A 285 -2.14 7.17 -28.39
C GLY A 285 -1.23 8.40 -28.23
N MET A 286 -1.56 9.55 -28.86
CA MET A 286 -0.79 10.78 -28.68
C MET A 286 -0.91 11.32 -27.24
N LEU A 287 -2.12 11.26 -26.65
CA LEU A 287 -2.34 11.64 -25.25
C LEU A 287 -1.44 10.81 -24.32
N SER A 288 -1.53 9.48 -24.42
CA SER A 288 -0.74 8.60 -23.54
C SER A 288 0.77 8.73 -23.76
N THR A 289 1.20 8.93 -25.01
CA THR A 289 2.63 9.12 -25.33
C THR A 289 3.14 10.46 -24.76
N THR A 290 2.37 11.54 -24.86
CA THR A 290 2.77 12.82 -24.27
C THR A 290 2.77 12.76 -22.75
N ALA A 291 1.75 12.13 -22.16
CA ALA A 291 1.67 11.94 -20.71
C ALA A 291 2.88 11.14 -20.14
N SER A 292 3.51 10.29 -20.96
CA SER A 292 4.70 9.53 -20.54
C SER A 292 5.87 10.41 -20.09
N LEU A 293 5.92 11.69 -20.52
CA LEU A 293 6.90 12.67 -20.04
C LEU A 293 6.82 12.90 -18.52
N GLY A 294 5.60 12.97 -17.98
CA GLY A 294 5.40 13.12 -16.53
C GLY A 294 5.99 11.97 -15.72
N MET A 295 5.93 10.73 -16.26
CA MET A 295 6.55 9.58 -15.62
C MET A 295 8.08 9.59 -15.73
N LEU A 296 8.64 9.95 -16.89
CA LEU A 296 10.09 10.08 -17.08
C LEU A 296 10.72 11.10 -16.12
N LEU A 297 10.01 12.20 -15.86
CA LEU A 297 10.43 13.33 -15.03
C LEU A 297 9.85 13.27 -13.60
N HIS A 298 9.27 12.15 -13.21
CA HIS A 298 8.52 11.96 -11.97
C HIS A 298 9.21 12.59 -10.75
N ARG A 299 8.52 13.47 -10.04
CA ARG A 299 8.96 14.25 -8.88
C ARG A 299 10.01 15.33 -9.14
N ASP A 300 10.56 15.44 -10.32
CA ASP A 300 11.53 16.49 -10.68
C ASP A 300 10.79 17.67 -11.33
N VAL A 301 10.02 18.40 -10.51
CA VAL A 301 8.96 19.29 -11.00
C VAL A 301 9.50 20.48 -11.77
N GLU A 302 10.54 21.15 -11.28
CA GLU A 302 11.11 22.35 -11.94
C GLU A 302 11.60 22.02 -13.36
N VAL A 303 12.44 20.99 -13.49
CA VAL A 303 12.95 20.54 -14.78
C VAL A 303 11.81 19.97 -15.65
N GLY A 304 10.86 19.30 -15.03
CA GLY A 304 9.74 18.64 -15.69
C GLY A 304 8.79 19.64 -16.36
N LEU A 305 8.41 20.68 -15.66
CA LEU A 305 7.53 21.72 -16.19
C LEU A 305 8.14 22.39 -17.44
N ASP A 306 9.41 22.76 -17.39
CA ASP A 306 10.13 23.35 -18.52
C ASP A 306 10.11 22.44 -19.77
N LYS A 307 10.22 21.13 -19.58
CA LYS A 307 10.20 20.16 -20.68
C LYS A 307 8.79 19.88 -21.22
N ILE A 308 7.77 19.96 -20.39
CA ILE A 308 6.37 19.69 -20.76
C ILE A 308 5.73 20.92 -21.41
N ASP A 309 6.09 22.13 -20.99
CA ASP A 309 5.46 23.41 -21.40
C ASP A 309 5.27 23.53 -22.91
N LYS A 310 6.25 23.16 -23.70
CA LYS A 310 6.16 23.22 -25.19
C LYS A 310 4.99 22.41 -25.77
N TYR A 311 4.48 21.40 -25.08
CA TYR A 311 3.38 20.57 -25.54
C TYR A 311 2.01 21.13 -25.15
N THR A 312 1.95 22.02 -24.19
CA THR A 312 0.69 22.71 -23.82
C THR A 312 0.20 23.65 -24.91
N TYR A 313 1.11 24.12 -25.75
CA TYR A 313 0.81 25.00 -26.91
C TYR A 313 0.72 24.25 -28.25
N ALA A 314 0.69 22.91 -28.24
CA ALA A 314 0.57 22.10 -29.45
C ALA A 314 -0.75 22.41 -30.20
N THR A 315 -0.80 22.14 -31.51
CA THR A 315 -2.01 22.28 -32.30
C THR A 315 -3.04 21.18 -32.09
N GLU A 316 -2.55 19.99 -31.72
CA GLU A 316 -3.38 18.79 -31.53
C GLU A 316 -3.89 18.71 -30.07
N ASP A 317 -5.20 18.64 -29.91
CA ASP A 317 -5.84 18.61 -28.58
C ASP A 317 -5.42 17.39 -27.75
N GLN A 318 -5.16 16.24 -28.38
CA GLN A 318 -4.68 15.04 -27.70
C GLN A 318 -3.29 15.24 -27.10
N ILE A 319 -2.42 16.02 -27.76
CA ILE A 319 -1.10 16.35 -27.23
C ILE A 319 -1.20 17.30 -26.04
N LYS A 320 -2.09 18.32 -26.13
CA LYS A 320 -2.37 19.23 -25.00
C LYS A 320 -2.90 18.45 -23.81
N ALA A 321 -3.89 17.57 -24.03
CA ALA A 321 -4.43 16.70 -23.00
C ALA A 321 -3.33 15.83 -22.36
N GLY A 322 -2.45 15.25 -23.18
CA GLY A 322 -1.29 14.49 -22.68
C GLY A 322 -0.33 15.33 -21.84
N ALA A 323 -0.11 16.60 -22.20
CA ALA A 323 0.72 17.53 -21.44
C ALA A 323 0.09 17.87 -20.07
N LEU A 324 -1.23 18.11 -20.02
CA LEU A 324 -1.95 18.33 -18.76
C LEU A 324 -1.84 17.10 -17.83
N LEU A 325 -2.06 15.91 -18.39
CA LEU A 325 -1.89 14.68 -17.61
C LEU A 325 -0.44 14.49 -17.16
N ALA A 326 0.56 14.85 -17.99
CA ALA A 326 1.97 14.79 -17.63
C ALA A 326 2.30 15.69 -16.42
N ILE A 327 1.68 16.87 -16.32
CA ILE A 327 1.82 17.75 -15.15
C ILE A 327 1.29 17.05 -13.89
N GLY A 328 0.15 16.37 -13.97
CA GLY A 328 -0.39 15.58 -12.85
C GLY A 328 0.55 14.46 -12.42
N LEU A 329 1.08 13.70 -13.38
CA LEU A 329 2.03 12.61 -13.14
C LEU A 329 3.35 13.11 -12.52
N LEU A 330 3.86 14.24 -13.02
CA LEU A 330 5.07 14.87 -12.54
C LEU A 330 4.99 15.22 -11.05
N ASN A 331 3.83 15.73 -10.60
CA ASN A 331 3.58 16.19 -9.24
C ASN A 331 3.07 15.07 -8.30
N SER A 332 2.93 13.83 -8.78
CA SER A 332 2.45 12.72 -7.94
C SER A 332 3.46 12.37 -6.84
N GLY A 333 3.01 12.45 -5.58
CA GLY A 333 3.82 12.12 -4.40
C GLY A 333 4.91 13.14 -4.06
N VAL A 334 4.85 14.34 -4.61
CA VAL A 334 5.71 15.48 -4.26
C VAL A 334 4.87 16.75 -4.16
N ARG A 335 5.23 17.66 -3.28
CA ARG A 335 4.54 18.94 -3.14
C ARG A 335 5.54 20.09 -3.21
N ILE A 336 5.17 21.12 -3.94
CA ILE A 336 5.96 22.36 -4.05
C ILE A 336 5.11 23.54 -3.60
N TYR A 337 5.71 24.47 -2.90
CA TYR A 337 5.02 25.63 -2.34
C TYR A 337 4.28 26.48 -3.39
N SER A 338 4.84 26.62 -4.58
CA SER A 338 4.23 27.37 -5.68
C SER A 338 3.00 26.66 -6.30
N ASP A 339 2.74 25.42 -5.93
CA ASP A 339 1.61 24.58 -6.33
C ASP A 339 1.24 24.69 -7.83
N PRO A 340 2.18 24.42 -8.74
CA PRO A 340 1.97 24.61 -10.17
C PRO A 340 0.92 23.65 -10.74
N ALA A 341 0.72 22.49 -10.14
CA ALA A 341 -0.30 21.54 -10.59
C ALA A 341 -1.70 22.10 -10.39
N LEU A 342 -2.00 22.72 -9.26
CA LEU A 342 -3.29 23.35 -9.03
C LEU A 342 -3.52 24.48 -10.05
N ALA A 343 -2.57 25.41 -10.17
CA ALA A 343 -2.70 26.57 -11.05
C ALA A 343 -2.94 26.19 -12.51
N LEU A 344 -2.28 25.13 -13.02
CA LEU A 344 -2.37 24.74 -14.42
C LEU A 344 -3.55 23.79 -14.73
N LEU A 345 -3.89 22.90 -13.79
CA LEU A 345 -4.91 21.86 -14.02
C LEU A 345 -6.31 22.31 -13.62
N SER A 346 -6.46 23.24 -12.66
CA SER A 346 -7.76 23.82 -12.28
C SER A 346 -8.18 25.00 -13.13
N ASP A 347 -7.38 25.38 -14.13
CA ASP A 347 -7.72 26.45 -15.05
C ASP A 347 -9.07 26.16 -15.75
N THR A 348 -9.99 27.14 -15.72
CA THR A 348 -11.32 27.04 -16.33
C THR A 348 -11.25 26.74 -17.83
N ASP A 349 -10.24 27.27 -18.54
CA ASP A 349 -10.06 26.99 -19.96
C ASP A 349 -9.83 25.49 -20.24
N ASN A 350 -9.24 24.78 -19.30
CA ASN A 350 -8.97 23.34 -19.39
C ASN A 350 -10.16 22.49 -18.90
N LEU A 351 -10.79 22.88 -17.78
CA LEU A 351 -11.89 22.14 -17.18
C LEU A 351 -13.22 22.32 -17.93
N ASP A 352 -13.46 23.50 -18.54
CA ASP A 352 -14.62 23.79 -19.36
C ASP A 352 -14.38 23.61 -20.87
N ALA A 353 -13.21 23.08 -21.23
CA ALA A 353 -12.86 22.84 -22.63
C ALA A 353 -13.96 22.02 -23.33
N LYS A 354 -14.27 22.37 -24.57
CA LYS A 354 -15.22 21.60 -25.40
C LYS A 354 -14.73 20.19 -25.70
N ASN A 355 -13.44 19.96 -25.53
CA ASN A 355 -12.77 18.69 -25.83
C ASN A 355 -12.73 17.81 -24.57
N VAL A 356 -13.42 16.68 -24.59
CA VAL A 356 -13.50 15.72 -23.49
C VAL A 356 -12.12 15.21 -23.05
N PRO A 357 -11.17 14.83 -23.93
CA PRO A 357 -9.83 14.42 -23.53
C PRO A 357 -9.07 15.44 -22.67
N MET A 358 -9.18 16.73 -22.94
CA MET A 358 -8.51 17.76 -22.12
C MET A 358 -9.09 17.82 -20.72
N ARG A 359 -10.43 17.78 -20.60
CA ARG A 359 -11.12 17.75 -19.30
C ARG A 359 -10.75 16.51 -18.49
N VAL A 360 -10.79 15.34 -19.13
CA VAL A 360 -10.41 14.07 -18.48
C VAL A 360 -8.97 14.12 -17.99
N ALA A 361 -8.05 14.64 -18.81
CA ALA A 361 -6.63 14.75 -18.47
C ALA A 361 -6.39 15.70 -17.28
N SER A 362 -7.08 16.85 -17.24
CA SER A 362 -6.99 17.78 -16.11
C SER A 362 -7.56 17.18 -14.83
N ILE A 363 -8.75 16.58 -14.88
CA ILE A 363 -9.40 15.93 -13.74
C ILE A 363 -8.54 14.79 -13.19
N MET A 364 -8.08 13.88 -14.06
CA MET A 364 -7.20 12.78 -13.68
C MET A 364 -5.86 13.30 -13.15
N GLY A 365 -5.31 14.33 -13.77
CA GLY A 365 -4.08 14.99 -13.35
C GLY A 365 -4.16 15.55 -11.92
N LEU A 366 -5.28 16.22 -11.59
CA LEU A 366 -5.56 16.69 -10.22
C LEU A 366 -5.65 15.52 -9.24
N GLY A 367 -6.37 14.44 -9.59
CA GLY A 367 -6.46 13.24 -8.76
C GLY A 367 -5.10 12.61 -8.46
N LEU A 368 -4.19 12.56 -9.44
CA LEU A 368 -2.86 11.98 -9.29
C LEU A 368 -1.88 12.90 -8.55
N ALA A 369 -1.93 14.21 -8.80
CA ALA A 369 -1.06 15.17 -8.15
C ALA A 369 -1.36 15.29 -6.64
N TYR A 370 -2.64 15.22 -6.27
CA TYR A 370 -3.10 15.42 -4.89
C TYR A 370 -3.59 14.15 -4.20
N ALA A 371 -3.26 12.98 -4.72
CA ALA A 371 -3.64 11.72 -4.10
C ALA A 371 -3.22 11.66 -2.61
N GLY A 372 -4.18 11.40 -1.71
CA GLY A 372 -3.99 11.33 -0.26
C GLY A 372 -3.83 12.68 0.46
N SER A 373 -3.97 13.81 -0.24
CA SER A 373 -3.72 15.14 0.33
C SER A 373 -4.86 15.67 1.21
N ASN A 374 -6.07 15.17 1.04
CA ASN A 374 -7.29 15.72 1.66
C ASN A 374 -7.49 17.23 1.41
N LYS A 375 -7.06 17.74 0.25
CA LYS A 375 -7.10 19.18 -0.07
C LYS A 375 -8.54 19.64 -0.36
N GLU A 376 -9.12 20.41 0.56
CA GLU A 376 -10.53 20.84 0.49
C GLU A 376 -10.83 21.78 -0.70
N GLU A 377 -9.86 22.60 -1.14
CA GLU A 377 -10.03 23.47 -2.29
C GLU A 377 -10.44 22.72 -3.58
N LEU A 378 -10.04 21.44 -3.69
CA LEU A 378 -10.39 20.60 -4.84
C LEU A 378 -11.83 20.09 -4.81
N LEU A 379 -12.53 20.18 -3.66
CA LEU A 379 -13.97 19.92 -3.59
C LEU A 379 -14.74 20.94 -4.44
N GLU A 380 -14.40 22.22 -4.30
CA GLU A 380 -15.07 23.28 -5.08
C GLU A 380 -14.89 23.11 -6.60
N VAL A 381 -13.78 22.48 -7.02
CA VAL A 381 -13.45 22.28 -8.43
C VAL A 381 -14.09 21.02 -9.01
N LEU A 382 -14.01 19.89 -8.27
CA LEU A 382 -14.35 18.58 -8.82
C LEU A 382 -15.78 18.11 -8.46
N LEU A 383 -16.34 18.56 -7.33
CA LEU A 383 -17.68 18.13 -6.90
C LEU A 383 -18.77 18.53 -7.90
N PRO A 384 -18.78 19.77 -8.43
CA PRO A 384 -19.76 20.17 -9.44
C PRO A 384 -19.73 19.29 -10.70
N ILE A 385 -18.54 18.74 -11.06
CA ILE A 385 -18.41 17.86 -12.23
C ILE A 385 -19.03 16.47 -11.95
N VAL A 386 -19.02 16.00 -10.70
CA VAL A 386 -19.71 14.76 -10.32
C VAL A 386 -21.23 14.93 -10.40
N GLU A 387 -21.74 16.07 -9.94
CA GLU A 387 -23.18 16.35 -9.80
C GLU A 387 -23.85 16.77 -11.11
N ASP A 388 -23.11 17.33 -12.07
CA ASP A 388 -23.69 17.85 -13.32
C ASP A 388 -24.24 16.74 -14.22
N VAL A 389 -25.57 16.66 -14.31
CA VAL A 389 -26.31 15.69 -15.14
C VAL A 389 -26.06 15.86 -16.63
N SER A 390 -25.68 17.06 -17.06
CA SER A 390 -25.47 17.38 -18.49
C SER A 390 -24.18 16.79 -19.06
N LEU A 391 -23.25 16.36 -18.19
CA LEU A 391 -21.95 15.82 -18.58
C LEU A 391 -22.01 14.34 -18.89
N ASP A 392 -21.08 13.90 -19.74
CA ASP A 392 -20.87 12.47 -20.00
C ASP A 392 -20.41 11.73 -18.75
N MET A 393 -20.87 10.48 -18.58
CA MET A 393 -20.50 9.63 -17.44
C MET A 393 -18.98 9.46 -17.30
N GLN A 394 -18.21 9.56 -18.38
CA GLN A 394 -16.75 9.50 -18.32
C GLN A 394 -16.17 10.63 -17.46
N LEU A 395 -16.66 11.85 -17.60
CA LEU A 395 -16.18 13.01 -16.84
C LEU A 395 -16.58 12.92 -15.37
N SER A 396 -17.86 12.63 -15.10
CA SER A 396 -18.38 12.49 -13.73
C SER A 396 -17.70 11.35 -12.98
N ALA A 397 -17.48 10.21 -13.65
CA ALA A 397 -16.80 9.06 -13.04
C ALA A 397 -15.31 9.31 -12.82
N MET A 398 -14.63 10.01 -13.73
CA MET A 398 -13.23 10.38 -13.55
C MET A 398 -13.06 11.38 -12.40
N ALA A 399 -13.99 12.34 -12.26
CA ALA A 399 -14.02 13.26 -11.12
C ALA A 399 -14.24 12.51 -9.79
N ALA A 400 -15.16 11.54 -9.78
CA ALA A 400 -15.41 10.70 -8.61
C ALA A 400 -14.16 9.88 -8.19
N VAL A 401 -13.45 9.25 -9.15
CA VAL A 401 -12.18 8.53 -8.85
C VAL A 401 -11.10 9.49 -8.36
N SER A 402 -10.99 10.67 -8.99
CA SER A 402 -10.01 11.68 -8.58
C SER A 402 -10.27 12.17 -7.16
N LEU A 403 -11.53 12.45 -6.81
CA LEU A 403 -11.92 12.77 -5.43
C LEU A 403 -11.67 11.58 -4.48
N GLY A 404 -11.98 10.36 -4.90
CA GLY A 404 -11.70 9.14 -4.14
C GLY A 404 -10.20 8.95 -3.85
N LEU A 405 -9.32 9.33 -4.78
CA LEU A 405 -7.87 9.31 -4.57
C LEU A 405 -7.38 10.44 -3.67
N ILE A 406 -7.89 11.67 -3.86
CA ILE A 406 -7.52 12.83 -3.06
C ILE A 406 -7.89 12.61 -1.59
N PHE A 407 -9.12 12.11 -1.36
CA PHE A 407 -9.69 11.86 -0.03
C PHE A 407 -9.67 10.38 0.38
N VAL A 408 -8.69 9.62 -0.10
CA VAL A 408 -8.60 8.18 0.18
C VAL A 408 -8.56 7.87 1.68
N GLY A 409 -9.53 7.08 2.14
CA GLY A 409 -9.65 6.70 3.56
C GLY A 409 -10.01 7.85 4.51
N SER A 410 -10.58 8.94 4.02
CA SER A 410 -11.03 10.07 4.85
C SER A 410 -12.47 9.95 5.34
N SER A 411 -13.27 9.08 4.72
CA SER A 411 -14.73 9.02 4.91
C SER A 411 -15.44 10.37 4.65
N ASN A 412 -14.93 11.18 3.70
CA ASN A 412 -15.45 12.53 3.43
C ASN A 412 -16.92 12.47 3.07
N HIS A 413 -17.75 13.10 3.91
CA HIS A 413 -19.21 13.05 3.80
C HIS A 413 -19.74 13.77 2.54
N GLN A 414 -19.15 14.91 2.17
CA GLN A 414 -19.62 15.69 1.02
C GLN A 414 -19.45 14.92 -0.29
N VAL A 415 -18.27 14.32 -0.49
CA VAL A 415 -17.99 13.49 -1.67
C VAL A 415 -18.85 12.22 -1.67
N SER A 416 -19.01 11.58 -0.51
CA SER A 416 -19.83 10.38 -0.37
C SER A 416 -21.30 10.66 -0.69
N GLU A 417 -21.85 11.77 -0.20
CA GLU A 417 -23.21 12.20 -0.45
C GLU A 417 -23.45 12.55 -1.94
N ALA A 418 -22.53 13.29 -2.56
CA ALA A 418 -22.62 13.65 -3.97
C ALA A 418 -22.63 12.40 -4.88
N ILE A 419 -21.74 11.44 -4.63
CA ILE A 419 -21.69 10.22 -5.42
C ILE A 419 -22.93 9.35 -5.17
N ALA A 420 -23.38 9.20 -3.91
CA ALA A 420 -24.59 8.45 -3.58
C ALA A 420 -25.84 9.09 -4.22
N THR A 421 -25.99 10.40 -4.18
CA THR A 421 -27.07 11.14 -4.84
C THR A 421 -27.05 10.93 -6.35
N THR A 422 -25.86 10.97 -6.97
CA THR A 422 -25.70 10.70 -8.41
C THR A 422 -26.13 9.27 -8.77
N LEU A 423 -25.86 8.28 -7.91
CA LEU A 423 -26.31 6.89 -8.13
C LEU A 423 -27.81 6.68 -7.92
N MET A 424 -28.47 7.57 -7.18
CA MET A 424 -29.94 7.54 -6.95
C MET A 424 -30.73 8.31 -7.99
N ASP A 425 -30.07 9.19 -8.76
CA ASP A 425 -30.75 10.12 -9.66
C ASP A 425 -31.46 9.38 -10.82
N GLU A 426 -32.78 9.53 -10.89
CA GLU A 426 -33.62 8.94 -11.94
C GLU A 426 -33.27 9.49 -13.33
N GLU A 427 -32.84 10.73 -13.46
CA GLU A 427 -32.47 11.33 -14.74
C GLU A 427 -31.20 10.69 -15.31
N ARG A 428 -30.30 10.21 -14.43
CA ARG A 428 -29.05 9.54 -14.78
C ARG A 428 -29.13 8.04 -15.00
N GLN A 429 -30.25 7.39 -14.75
CA GLN A 429 -30.37 5.92 -14.86
C GLN A 429 -29.90 5.34 -16.21
N LYS A 430 -30.05 6.11 -17.30
CA LYS A 430 -29.54 5.69 -18.62
C LYS A 430 -28.03 5.82 -18.73
N GLN A 431 -27.46 6.89 -18.16
CA GLN A 431 -26.01 7.14 -18.13
C GLN A 431 -25.31 6.15 -17.19
N LEU A 432 -25.93 5.77 -16.06
CA LEU A 432 -25.42 4.79 -15.12
C LEU A 432 -25.26 3.37 -15.69
N LYS A 433 -25.81 3.10 -16.88
CA LYS A 433 -25.56 1.84 -17.63
C LYS A 433 -24.24 1.87 -18.41
N ASP A 434 -23.57 3.02 -18.49
CA ASP A 434 -22.29 3.17 -19.16
C ASP A 434 -21.18 2.41 -18.43
N LYS A 435 -20.17 1.99 -19.18
CA LYS A 435 -18.99 1.29 -18.67
C LYS A 435 -18.22 2.08 -17.59
N TRP A 436 -18.30 3.43 -17.63
CA TRP A 436 -17.60 4.33 -16.71
C TRP A 436 -18.20 4.34 -15.30
N THR A 437 -19.43 3.92 -15.09
CA THR A 437 -20.09 3.92 -13.78
C THR A 437 -19.31 3.10 -12.75
N ARG A 438 -18.54 2.10 -13.19
CA ARG A 438 -17.63 1.33 -12.30
C ARG A 438 -16.57 2.20 -11.61
N PHE A 439 -16.16 3.27 -12.26
CA PHE A 439 -15.20 4.21 -11.66
C PHE A 439 -15.87 5.17 -10.68
N MET A 440 -17.14 5.49 -10.88
CA MET A 440 -17.92 6.22 -9.87
C MET A 440 -18.08 5.36 -8.60
N ALA A 441 -18.41 4.08 -8.75
CA ALA A 441 -18.44 3.11 -7.65
C ALA A 441 -17.08 3.01 -6.93
N LEU A 442 -15.99 2.99 -7.70
CA LEU A 442 -14.63 2.96 -7.15
C LEU A 442 -14.31 4.23 -6.38
N GLY A 443 -14.66 5.42 -6.90
CA GLY A 443 -14.46 6.69 -6.21
C GLY A 443 -15.10 6.69 -4.81
N LEU A 444 -16.34 6.23 -4.70
CA LEU A 444 -17.02 6.07 -3.42
C LEU A 444 -16.29 5.06 -2.50
N ALA A 445 -15.90 3.91 -3.04
CA ALA A 445 -15.23 2.86 -2.27
C ALA A 445 -13.88 3.33 -1.70
N LEU A 446 -13.12 4.12 -2.45
CA LEU A 446 -11.81 4.64 -2.02
C LEU A 446 -11.91 5.60 -0.82
N LEU A 447 -13.03 6.30 -0.63
CA LEU A 447 -13.24 7.18 0.53
C LEU A 447 -13.22 6.39 1.85
N TYR A 448 -13.70 5.16 1.81
CA TYR A 448 -13.75 4.28 2.99
C TYR A 448 -12.56 3.33 3.13
N PHE A 449 -11.48 3.55 2.37
CA PHE A 449 -10.32 2.66 2.37
C PHE A 449 -9.68 2.53 3.77
N GLY A 450 -9.71 1.31 4.34
CA GLY A 450 -9.17 1.01 5.67
C GLY A 450 -10.01 1.52 6.84
N ARG A 451 -11.29 1.88 6.62
CA ARG A 451 -12.20 2.42 7.65
C ARG A 451 -13.09 1.39 8.33
N GLN A 452 -12.97 0.13 7.95
CA GLN A 452 -13.68 -1.00 8.56
C GLN A 452 -15.20 -0.75 8.70
N GLU A 453 -15.75 -0.76 9.90
CA GLU A 453 -17.20 -0.60 10.15
C GLU A 453 -17.78 0.77 9.83
N GLU A 454 -16.95 1.81 9.68
CA GLU A 454 -17.44 3.14 9.27
C GLU A 454 -18.14 3.11 7.89
N VAL A 455 -17.91 2.06 7.10
CA VAL A 455 -18.56 1.87 5.80
C VAL A 455 -20.04 1.48 5.91
N ASP A 456 -20.51 0.98 7.05
CA ASP A 456 -21.86 0.41 7.19
C ASP A 456 -22.96 1.43 6.89
N VAL A 457 -22.75 2.68 7.25
CA VAL A 457 -23.68 3.77 6.95
C VAL A 457 -23.92 3.91 5.44
N ILE A 458 -22.86 3.92 4.64
CA ILE A 458 -23.00 4.03 3.18
C ILE A 458 -23.54 2.74 2.57
N LEU A 459 -23.22 1.58 3.15
CA LEU A 459 -23.80 0.31 2.71
C LEU A 459 -25.32 0.27 2.89
N ASP A 460 -25.82 0.83 3.99
CA ASP A 460 -27.26 0.94 4.24
C ASP A 460 -27.94 1.92 3.26
N ILE A 461 -27.30 3.01 2.92
CA ILE A 461 -27.75 3.95 1.88
C ILE A 461 -27.81 3.23 0.53
N LEU A 462 -26.77 2.49 0.16
CA LEU A 462 -26.72 1.77 -1.12
C LEU A 462 -27.78 0.66 -1.25
N LYS A 463 -28.26 0.08 -0.14
CA LYS A 463 -29.39 -0.86 -0.17
C LYS A 463 -30.69 -0.23 -0.63
N ALA A 464 -30.85 1.09 -0.45
CA ALA A 464 -32.01 1.84 -0.88
C ALA A 464 -31.94 2.26 -2.36
N VAL A 465 -30.78 2.13 -3.02
CA VAL A 465 -30.56 2.48 -4.42
C VAL A 465 -31.14 1.40 -5.34
N ASP A 466 -32.19 1.73 -6.13
CA ASP A 466 -32.78 0.82 -7.11
C ASP A 466 -32.03 0.87 -8.45
N HIS A 467 -30.81 0.43 -8.46
CA HIS A 467 -29.99 0.34 -9.68
C HIS A 467 -29.07 -0.91 -9.63
N PRO A 468 -28.82 -1.59 -10.77
CA PRO A 468 -27.93 -2.78 -10.80
C PRO A 468 -26.50 -2.55 -10.29
N MET A 469 -26.02 -1.31 -10.33
CA MET A 469 -24.69 -0.94 -9.82
C MET A 469 -24.62 -0.82 -8.28
N ALA A 470 -25.75 -0.82 -7.57
CA ALA A 470 -25.74 -0.71 -6.10
C ALA A 470 -24.99 -1.86 -5.43
N LYS A 471 -25.26 -3.10 -5.85
CA LYS A 471 -24.58 -4.31 -5.31
C LYS A 471 -23.06 -4.28 -5.58
N PRO A 472 -22.58 -4.09 -6.84
CA PRO A 472 -21.15 -3.97 -7.11
C PRO A 472 -20.48 -2.87 -6.28
N THR A 473 -21.15 -1.70 -6.14
CA THR A 473 -20.64 -0.59 -5.34
C THR A 473 -20.52 -0.97 -3.87
N SER A 474 -21.53 -1.65 -3.30
CA SER A 474 -21.52 -2.12 -1.91
C SER A 474 -20.37 -3.10 -1.65
N VAL A 475 -20.19 -4.07 -2.54
CA VAL A 475 -19.08 -5.04 -2.41
C VAL A 475 -17.73 -4.34 -2.50
N LEU A 476 -17.55 -3.42 -3.46
CA LEU A 476 -16.29 -2.70 -3.63
C LEU A 476 -15.99 -1.79 -2.43
N ALA A 477 -17.00 -1.11 -1.88
CA ALA A 477 -16.87 -0.28 -0.68
C ALA A 477 -16.48 -1.12 0.54
N SER A 478 -17.15 -2.26 0.75
CA SER A 478 -16.81 -3.20 1.82
C SER A 478 -15.38 -3.75 1.67
N VAL A 479 -14.99 -4.14 0.46
CA VAL A 479 -13.62 -4.61 0.17
C VAL A 479 -12.57 -3.56 0.49
N CYS A 480 -12.79 -2.30 0.10
CA CYS A 480 -11.86 -1.20 0.39
C CYS A 480 -11.80 -0.90 1.89
N ALA A 481 -12.93 -0.94 2.59
CA ALA A 481 -12.99 -0.68 4.03
C ALA A 481 -12.17 -1.68 4.85
N TRP A 482 -12.17 -2.94 4.46
CA TRP A 482 -11.43 -4.01 5.14
C TRP A 482 -10.07 -4.34 4.51
N ALA A 483 -9.55 -3.47 3.65
CA ALA A 483 -8.27 -3.65 2.97
C ALA A 483 -7.11 -3.89 3.94
N GLY A 484 -6.34 -4.96 3.72
CA GLY A 484 -5.14 -5.28 4.49
C GLY A 484 -5.36 -5.76 5.93
N THR A 485 -6.62 -6.00 6.34
CA THR A 485 -6.93 -6.44 7.71
C THR A 485 -6.73 -7.94 7.93
N GLY A 486 -6.82 -8.75 6.87
CA GLY A 486 -6.79 -10.23 6.99
C GLY A 486 -8.04 -10.84 7.62
N THR A 487 -9.12 -10.09 7.80
CA THR A 487 -10.35 -10.52 8.49
C THR A 487 -11.00 -11.73 7.82
N VAL A 488 -11.01 -12.86 8.51
CA VAL A 488 -11.49 -14.16 7.97
C VAL A 488 -12.96 -14.14 7.65
N LEU A 489 -13.78 -13.49 8.47
CA LEU A 489 -15.24 -13.41 8.25
C LEU A 489 -15.56 -12.73 6.91
N LYS A 490 -14.87 -11.63 6.61
CA LYS A 490 -15.04 -10.93 5.33
C LYS A 490 -14.54 -11.76 4.15
N LEU A 491 -13.46 -12.50 4.30
CA LEU A 491 -12.99 -13.44 3.28
C LEU A 491 -13.99 -14.56 3.02
N GLN A 492 -14.65 -15.11 4.05
CA GLN A 492 -15.69 -16.11 3.90
C GLN A 492 -16.92 -15.55 3.18
N GLU A 493 -17.35 -14.34 3.50
CA GLU A 493 -18.43 -13.62 2.80
C GLU A 493 -18.14 -13.49 1.29
N LEU A 494 -16.93 -13.04 0.95
CA LEU A 494 -16.52 -12.88 -0.46
C LEU A 494 -16.42 -14.24 -1.19
N LEU A 495 -15.93 -15.29 -0.53
CA LEU A 495 -15.89 -16.63 -1.10
C LEU A 495 -17.31 -17.17 -1.35
N HIS A 496 -18.28 -16.81 -0.47
CA HIS A 496 -19.67 -17.17 -0.67
C HIS A 496 -20.24 -16.50 -1.92
N ILE A 497 -19.99 -15.21 -2.11
CA ILE A 497 -20.34 -14.48 -3.33
C ILE A 497 -19.75 -15.15 -4.59
N CYS A 498 -18.50 -15.62 -4.52
CA CYS A 498 -17.86 -16.29 -5.64
C CYS A 498 -18.50 -17.68 -5.97
N ASN A 499 -19.20 -18.30 -5.02
CA ASN A 499 -19.86 -19.59 -5.23
C ASN A 499 -21.31 -19.46 -5.74
N ASP A 500 -21.87 -18.25 -5.73
CA ASP A 500 -23.22 -18.02 -6.23
C ASP A 500 -23.29 -18.26 -7.74
N ILE A 501 -24.35 -18.97 -8.18
CA ILE A 501 -24.61 -19.24 -9.60
C ILE A 501 -25.40 -18.08 -10.17
N ILE A 502 -24.78 -17.36 -11.12
CA ILE A 502 -25.46 -16.30 -11.87
C ILE A 502 -26.20 -16.95 -13.06
N GLU A 503 -27.53 -16.85 -13.06
CA GLU A 503 -28.33 -17.22 -14.22
C GLU A 503 -28.20 -16.15 -15.32
N GLU A 504 -28.03 -16.56 -16.58
CA GLU A 504 -27.89 -15.69 -17.75
C GLU A 504 -29.17 -14.92 -18.10
N ASN A 505 -29.69 -14.12 -17.19
CA ASN A 505 -30.82 -13.22 -17.46
C ASN A 505 -30.31 -11.76 -17.55
N ASP A 506 -30.82 -10.99 -18.51
CA ASP A 506 -30.40 -9.59 -18.75
C ASP A 506 -30.52 -8.66 -17.52
N GLU A 507 -31.39 -9.00 -16.57
CA GLU A 507 -31.57 -8.23 -15.33
C GLU A 507 -30.43 -8.41 -14.33
N LYS A 508 -29.57 -9.43 -14.50
CA LYS A 508 -28.47 -9.78 -13.57
C LYS A 508 -27.07 -9.44 -14.07
N LYS A 509 -26.93 -8.60 -15.09
CA LYS A 509 -25.59 -8.16 -15.58
C LYS A 509 -24.73 -7.47 -14.54
N GLY A 510 -25.34 -6.86 -13.50
CA GLY A 510 -24.63 -6.28 -12.37
C GLY A 510 -23.89 -7.32 -11.52
N ASP A 511 -24.41 -8.53 -11.43
CA ASP A 511 -23.86 -9.59 -10.56
C ASP A 511 -22.49 -10.12 -11.07
N GLU A 512 -22.16 -9.98 -12.36
CA GLU A 512 -20.86 -10.33 -12.92
C GLU A 512 -19.73 -9.45 -12.33
N LEU A 513 -19.98 -8.15 -12.16
CA LEU A 513 -19.04 -7.23 -11.53
C LEU A 513 -18.91 -7.51 -10.03
N VAL A 514 -19.98 -7.89 -9.35
CA VAL A 514 -19.97 -8.28 -7.93
C VAL A 514 -18.96 -9.40 -7.70
N GLN A 515 -19.00 -10.46 -8.50
CA GLN A 515 -18.06 -11.59 -8.38
C GLN A 515 -16.63 -11.18 -8.71
N SER A 516 -16.42 -10.35 -9.76
CA SER A 516 -15.10 -9.87 -10.11
C SER A 516 -14.48 -9.00 -8.98
N TYR A 517 -15.30 -8.15 -8.36
CA TYR A 517 -14.86 -7.34 -7.21
C TYR A 517 -14.63 -8.18 -5.96
N ALA A 518 -15.44 -9.22 -5.74
CA ALA A 518 -15.21 -10.17 -4.66
C ALA A 518 -13.86 -10.88 -4.79
N VAL A 519 -13.49 -11.31 -5.99
CA VAL A 519 -12.17 -11.93 -6.27
C VAL A 519 -11.02 -10.96 -6.01
N LEU A 520 -11.11 -9.67 -6.45
CA LEU A 520 -10.11 -8.65 -6.11
C LEU A 520 -10.08 -8.38 -4.61
N GLY A 521 -11.25 -8.40 -3.95
CA GLY A 521 -11.40 -8.22 -2.52
C GLY A 521 -10.70 -9.29 -1.69
N LEU A 522 -10.76 -10.56 -2.13
CA LEU A 522 -10.02 -11.65 -1.49
C LEU A 522 -8.52 -11.32 -1.41
N SER A 523 -7.94 -10.75 -2.46
CA SER A 523 -6.54 -10.32 -2.45
C SER A 523 -6.32 -9.10 -1.56
N LEU A 524 -7.16 -8.09 -1.68
CA LEU A 524 -6.97 -6.81 -0.99
C LEU A 524 -7.09 -6.96 0.53
N ILE A 525 -7.99 -7.81 1.02
CA ILE A 525 -8.15 -8.10 2.45
C ILE A 525 -7.01 -8.99 2.95
N ALA A 526 -6.72 -10.10 2.24
CA ALA A 526 -5.73 -11.08 2.67
C ALA A 526 -4.28 -10.61 2.57
N MET A 527 -3.98 -9.54 1.81
CA MET A 527 -2.60 -9.09 1.60
C MET A 527 -1.91 -8.58 2.87
N GLY A 528 -2.66 -8.29 3.93
CA GLY A 528 -2.12 -7.83 5.21
C GLY A 528 -1.39 -8.92 6.00
N GLU A 529 -1.69 -10.20 5.76
CA GLU A 529 -1.21 -11.32 6.56
C GLU A 529 -0.58 -12.41 5.66
N GLU A 530 0.60 -12.93 6.05
CA GLU A 530 1.39 -13.83 5.18
C GLU A 530 0.73 -15.21 4.99
N VAL A 531 0.16 -15.78 6.06
CA VAL A 531 -0.57 -17.06 5.98
C VAL A 531 -1.86 -16.89 5.17
N GLY A 532 -2.57 -15.77 5.38
CA GLY A 532 -3.75 -15.40 4.61
C GLY A 532 -3.47 -15.29 3.12
N GLN A 533 -2.34 -14.67 2.72
CA GLN A 533 -1.90 -14.63 1.32
C GLN A 533 -1.73 -16.03 0.73
N ASP A 534 -1.05 -16.92 1.45
CA ASP A 534 -0.83 -18.30 0.98
C ASP A 534 -2.13 -19.11 0.88
N MET A 535 -3.07 -18.89 1.79
CA MET A 535 -4.40 -19.52 1.75
C MET A 535 -5.18 -19.06 0.52
N ILE A 536 -5.25 -17.75 0.28
CA ILE A 536 -6.01 -17.20 -0.86
C ILE A 536 -5.37 -17.60 -2.20
N LEU A 537 -4.04 -17.66 -2.30
CA LEU A 537 -3.38 -18.16 -3.51
C LEU A 537 -3.77 -19.61 -3.83
N ARG A 538 -4.06 -20.45 -2.84
CA ARG A 538 -4.60 -21.81 -3.06
C ARG A 538 -6.05 -21.73 -3.53
N GLN A 539 -6.88 -20.86 -2.93
CA GLN A 539 -8.27 -20.66 -3.34
C GLN A 539 -8.39 -20.15 -4.78
N PHE A 540 -7.47 -19.30 -5.23
CA PHE A 540 -7.42 -18.85 -6.63
C PHE A 540 -7.24 -20.00 -7.61
N GLY A 541 -6.45 -21.03 -7.28
CA GLY A 541 -6.35 -22.24 -8.07
C GLY A 541 -7.69 -22.96 -8.20
N HIS A 542 -8.50 -23.00 -7.12
CA HIS A 542 -9.82 -23.56 -7.11
C HIS A 542 -10.83 -22.73 -7.93
N LEU A 543 -10.85 -21.40 -7.70
CA LEU A 543 -11.71 -20.47 -8.43
C LEU A 543 -11.41 -20.45 -9.93
N MET A 544 -10.13 -20.59 -10.32
CA MET A 544 -9.74 -20.66 -11.73
C MET A 544 -10.27 -21.93 -12.40
N HIS A 545 -10.39 -23.02 -11.66
CA HIS A 545 -10.84 -24.32 -12.19
C HIS A 545 -12.36 -24.45 -12.26
N TYR A 546 -13.07 -23.96 -11.25
CA TYR A 546 -14.51 -24.16 -11.09
C TYR A 546 -15.35 -22.89 -11.22
N GLY A 547 -14.73 -21.71 -11.23
CA GLY A 547 -15.41 -20.43 -11.28
C GLY A 547 -16.05 -20.12 -12.63
N ALA A 548 -17.02 -19.22 -12.63
CA ALA A 548 -17.61 -18.64 -13.83
C ALA A 548 -16.58 -17.81 -14.64
N SER A 549 -16.90 -17.45 -15.88
CA SER A 549 -15.98 -16.74 -16.78
C SER A 549 -15.49 -15.41 -16.18
N ASN A 550 -16.37 -14.63 -15.56
CA ASN A 550 -16.05 -13.37 -14.88
C ASN A 550 -15.06 -13.56 -13.71
N ILE A 551 -15.23 -14.63 -12.91
CA ILE A 551 -14.31 -15.00 -11.82
C ILE A 551 -12.94 -15.37 -12.40
N ARG A 552 -12.90 -16.22 -13.42
CA ARG A 552 -11.67 -16.67 -14.07
C ARG A 552 -10.87 -15.50 -14.69
N LYS A 553 -11.54 -14.46 -15.20
CA LYS A 553 -10.91 -13.24 -15.69
C LYS A 553 -10.30 -12.40 -14.58
N ALA A 554 -10.91 -12.38 -13.40
CA ALA A 554 -10.45 -11.58 -12.26
C ALA A 554 -9.32 -12.27 -11.47
N VAL A 555 -9.28 -13.61 -11.41
CA VAL A 555 -8.27 -14.35 -10.61
C VAL A 555 -6.82 -13.98 -10.95
N PRO A 556 -6.37 -13.89 -12.21
CA PRO A 556 -4.99 -13.47 -12.48
C PRO A 556 -4.68 -12.07 -11.98
N LEU A 557 -5.63 -11.14 -12.09
CA LEU A 557 -5.48 -9.76 -11.58
C LEU A 557 -5.34 -9.75 -10.05
N ALA A 558 -6.13 -10.55 -9.36
CA ALA A 558 -6.06 -10.73 -7.92
C ALA A 558 -4.71 -11.33 -7.48
N MET A 559 -4.17 -12.30 -8.23
CA MET A 559 -2.83 -12.83 -8.00
C MET A 559 -1.74 -11.76 -8.17
N GLY A 560 -1.90 -10.86 -9.14
CA GLY A 560 -1.01 -9.73 -9.34
C GLY A 560 -1.07 -8.71 -8.20
N LEU A 561 -2.27 -8.46 -7.65
CA LEU A 561 -2.50 -7.53 -6.54
C LEU A 561 -1.88 -8.03 -5.22
N ILE A 562 -1.94 -9.32 -4.96
CA ILE A 562 -1.41 -9.89 -3.71
C ILE A 562 0.12 -9.97 -3.69
N THR A 563 0.78 -9.94 -4.84
CA THR A 563 2.24 -10.08 -4.97
C THR A 563 2.90 -8.99 -5.85
N PRO A 564 2.59 -7.70 -5.66
CA PRO A 564 3.20 -6.67 -6.49
C PRO A 564 4.70 -6.54 -6.17
N SER A 565 5.53 -6.48 -7.21
CA SER A 565 7.00 -6.44 -7.10
C SER A 565 7.62 -7.58 -6.28
N ASN A 566 6.90 -8.71 -6.17
CA ASN A 566 7.34 -9.91 -5.46
C ASN A 566 7.24 -11.15 -6.38
N PRO A 567 8.29 -11.44 -7.17
CA PRO A 567 8.26 -12.50 -8.18
C PRO A 567 8.42 -13.89 -7.55
N GLN A 568 7.44 -14.36 -6.81
CA GLN A 568 7.41 -15.71 -6.27
C GLN A 568 7.24 -16.74 -7.39
N MET A 569 8.08 -17.78 -7.40
CA MET A 569 8.10 -18.79 -8.45
C MET A 569 6.74 -19.48 -8.60
N LYS A 570 6.09 -19.85 -7.49
CA LYS A 570 4.76 -20.49 -7.49
C LYS A 570 3.68 -19.62 -8.17
N VAL A 571 3.77 -18.30 -8.03
CA VAL A 571 2.81 -17.35 -8.61
C VAL A 571 3.03 -17.19 -10.11
N TYR A 572 4.24 -16.81 -10.53
CA TYR A 572 4.47 -16.54 -11.95
C TYR A 572 4.46 -17.80 -12.81
N ASP A 573 4.80 -18.99 -12.30
CA ASP A 573 4.65 -20.26 -13.01
C ASP A 573 3.16 -20.61 -13.23
N THR A 574 2.30 -20.26 -12.26
CA THR A 574 0.85 -20.41 -12.38
C THR A 574 0.28 -19.42 -13.40
N LEU A 575 0.66 -18.15 -13.32
CA LEU A 575 0.26 -17.11 -14.27
C LEU A 575 0.75 -17.44 -15.69
N SER A 576 1.95 -18.04 -15.84
CA SER A 576 2.46 -18.51 -17.13
C SER A 576 1.56 -19.58 -17.76
N ARG A 577 0.94 -20.45 -16.97
CA ARG A 577 -0.07 -21.40 -17.49
C ARG A 577 -1.34 -20.69 -17.92
N TYR A 578 -1.83 -19.73 -17.12
CA TYR A 578 -3.03 -18.95 -17.46
C TYR A 578 -2.83 -18.02 -18.65
N SER A 579 -1.59 -17.59 -18.96
CA SER A 579 -1.29 -16.80 -20.15
C SER A 579 -1.51 -17.55 -21.48
N HIS A 580 -1.78 -18.83 -21.44
CA HIS A 580 -2.16 -19.68 -22.59
C HIS A 580 -3.60 -20.19 -22.49
N ASP A 581 -4.45 -19.56 -21.67
CA ASP A 581 -5.88 -19.93 -21.57
C ASP A 581 -6.60 -19.69 -22.90
N ASN A 582 -7.66 -20.47 -23.12
CA ASN A 582 -8.51 -20.34 -24.30
C ASN A 582 -9.28 -19.03 -24.32
N ASP A 583 -9.62 -18.47 -23.13
CA ASP A 583 -10.19 -17.13 -23.01
C ASP A 583 -9.07 -16.08 -23.09
N ASN A 584 -9.11 -15.27 -24.14
CA ASN A 584 -8.11 -14.26 -24.39
C ASN A 584 -8.06 -13.17 -23.29
N ASP A 585 -9.19 -12.90 -22.61
CA ASP A 585 -9.23 -11.94 -21.50
C ASP A 585 -8.48 -12.48 -20.28
N VAL A 586 -8.60 -13.76 -19.99
CA VAL A 586 -7.82 -14.44 -18.93
C VAL A 586 -6.33 -14.39 -19.28
N ALA A 587 -5.96 -14.67 -20.54
CA ALA A 587 -4.57 -14.64 -20.98
C ALA A 587 -3.95 -13.23 -20.87
N ILE A 588 -4.67 -12.20 -21.30
CA ILE A 588 -4.25 -10.79 -21.19
C ILE A 588 -4.04 -10.39 -19.72
N ASN A 589 -4.98 -10.73 -18.86
CA ASN A 589 -4.93 -10.41 -17.42
C ASN A 589 -3.79 -11.17 -16.71
N ALA A 590 -3.52 -12.42 -17.11
CA ALA A 590 -2.39 -13.18 -16.59
C ALA A 590 -1.03 -12.57 -17.00
N ILE A 591 -0.92 -12.08 -18.23
CA ILE A 591 0.29 -11.40 -18.72
C ILE A 591 0.51 -10.09 -17.96
N PHE A 592 -0.54 -9.29 -17.76
CA PHE A 592 -0.45 -8.07 -16.97
C PHE A 592 -0.05 -8.35 -15.51
N ALA A 593 -0.66 -9.38 -14.90
CA ALA A 593 -0.32 -9.82 -13.55
C ALA A 593 1.14 -10.27 -13.41
N MET A 594 1.71 -10.95 -14.41
CA MET A 594 3.16 -11.25 -14.45
C MET A 594 4.01 -9.97 -14.48
N GLY A 595 3.55 -8.94 -15.20
CA GLY A 595 4.16 -7.62 -15.17
C GLY A 595 4.15 -6.98 -13.78
N LEU A 596 3.01 -7.04 -13.07
CA LEU A 596 2.87 -6.52 -11.71
C LEU A 596 3.75 -7.28 -10.69
N CYS A 597 3.71 -8.62 -10.72
CA CYS A 597 4.56 -9.45 -9.85
C CYS A 597 6.05 -9.17 -10.05
N GLY A 598 6.45 -8.94 -11.30
CA GLY A 598 7.84 -8.67 -11.65
C GLY A 598 8.25 -7.21 -11.61
N ALA A 599 7.34 -6.28 -11.33
CA ALA A 599 7.58 -4.84 -11.49
C ALA A 599 8.86 -4.37 -10.77
N GLY A 600 9.79 -3.78 -11.53
CA GLY A 600 11.05 -3.25 -11.03
C GLY A 600 12.05 -4.27 -10.51
N THR A 601 11.84 -5.58 -10.71
CA THR A 601 12.73 -6.62 -10.16
C THR A 601 13.80 -7.09 -11.14
N LYS A 602 13.61 -6.86 -12.45
CA LYS A 602 14.46 -7.43 -13.53
C LYS A 602 14.66 -8.94 -13.41
N ASN A 603 13.68 -9.69 -12.93
CA ASN A 603 13.77 -11.13 -12.75
C ASN A 603 14.05 -11.81 -14.10
N ALA A 604 15.15 -12.56 -14.19
CA ALA A 604 15.63 -13.15 -15.44
C ALA A 604 14.66 -14.22 -16.00
N ARG A 605 14.01 -15.01 -15.13
CA ARG A 605 13.04 -16.03 -15.54
C ARG A 605 11.79 -15.39 -16.12
N LEU A 606 11.23 -14.37 -15.46
CA LEU A 606 10.11 -13.61 -15.99
C LEU A 606 10.46 -12.92 -17.32
N ALA A 607 11.65 -12.33 -17.44
CA ALA A 607 12.11 -11.75 -18.69
C ALA A 607 12.15 -12.78 -19.83
N GLN A 608 12.57 -14.01 -19.54
CA GLN A 608 12.57 -15.11 -20.52
C GLN A 608 11.14 -15.52 -20.88
N LEU A 609 10.25 -15.71 -19.90
CA LEU A 609 8.85 -16.06 -20.14
C LEU A 609 8.15 -15.00 -21.00
N LEU A 610 8.29 -13.71 -20.68
CA LEU A 610 7.69 -12.63 -21.45
C LEU A 610 8.23 -12.55 -22.89
N ARG A 611 9.51 -12.87 -23.14
CA ARG A 611 10.04 -12.99 -24.51
C ARG A 611 9.41 -14.17 -25.27
N GLN A 612 9.23 -15.31 -24.61
CA GLN A 612 8.56 -16.46 -25.22
C GLN A 612 7.11 -16.12 -25.58
N LEU A 613 6.39 -15.42 -24.69
CA LEU A 613 5.03 -14.94 -24.94
C LEU A 613 4.99 -13.91 -26.09
N ALA A 614 5.97 -13.02 -26.21
CA ALA A 614 6.06 -12.09 -27.32
C ALA A 614 6.22 -12.83 -28.68
N SER A 615 7.01 -13.89 -28.70
CA SER A 615 7.14 -14.76 -29.89
C SER A 615 5.87 -15.55 -30.19
N TYR A 616 5.16 -16.00 -29.15
CA TYR A 616 3.92 -16.76 -29.30
C TYR A 616 2.78 -15.87 -29.81
N TYR A 617 2.58 -14.70 -29.21
CA TYR A 617 1.50 -13.76 -29.54
C TYR A 617 1.86 -12.74 -30.64
N HIS A 618 2.89 -12.98 -31.45
CA HIS A 618 3.34 -12.03 -32.48
C HIS A 618 2.26 -11.62 -33.49
N ARG A 619 1.19 -12.42 -33.69
CA ARG A 619 0.06 -12.14 -34.59
C ARG A 619 -1.10 -11.43 -33.89
N ASP A 620 -1.27 -11.57 -32.58
CA ASP A 620 -2.31 -10.90 -31.82
C ASP A 620 -1.76 -9.59 -31.24
N GLN A 621 -2.12 -8.49 -31.85
CA GLN A 621 -1.60 -7.17 -31.50
C GLN A 621 -2.02 -6.73 -30.10
N ASN A 622 -3.22 -7.11 -29.61
CA ASN A 622 -3.71 -6.75 -28.29
C ASN A 622 -2.91 -7.46 -27.21
N THR A 623 -2.76 -8.75 -27.33
CA THR A 623 -2.00 -9.54 -26.37
C THR A 623 -0.51 -9.20 -26.43
N LEU A 624 0.05 -8.96 -27.64
CA LEU A 624 1.43 -8.50 -27.78
C LEU A 624 1.66 -7.14 -27.10
N PHE A 625 0.72 -6.20 -27.27
CA PHE A 625 0.78 -4.91 -26.57
C PHE A 625 0.89 -5.12 -25.05
N MET A 626 0.05 -5.98 -24.46
CA MET A 626 0.10 -6.29 -23.05
C MET A 626 1.41 -6.97 -22.61
N VAL A 627 1.96 -7.86 -23.45
CA VAL A 627 3.30 -8.46 -23.21
C VAL A 627 4.37 -7.37 -23.15
N ARG A 628 4.32 -6.38 -24.06
CA ARG A 628 5.29 -5.26 -24.06
C ARG A 628 5.12 -4.41 -22.80
N ILE A 629 3.88 -4.11 -22.37
CA ILE A 629 3.62 -3.41 -21.09
C ILE A 629 4.22 -4.18 -19.91
N ALA A 630 3.99 -5.50 -19.84
CA ALA A 630 4.57 -6.35 -18.79
C ALA A 630 6.11 -6.35 -18.80
N GLN A 631 6.74 -6.34 -19.99
CA GLN A 631 8.19 -6.19 -20.13
C GLN A 631 8.68 -4.83 -19.63
N GLY A 632 7.94 -3.75 -19.90
CA GLY A 632 8.22 -2.41 -19.38
C GLY A 632 8.15 -2.37 -17.84
N LEU A 633 7.09 -2.91 -17.27
CA LEU A 633 6.90 -3.01 -15.82
C LEU A 633 8.03 -3.81 -15.16
N LEU A 634 8.44 -4.93 -15.71
CA LEU A 634 9.54 -5.74 -15.19
C LEU A 634 10.84 -4.93 -15.06
N HIS A 635 11.09 -3.98 -15.97
CA HIS A 635 12.29 -3.15 -16.01
C HIS A 635 12.06 -1.74 -15.41
N MET A 636 10.95 -1.53 -14.71
CA MET A 636 10.54 -0.25 -14.13
C MET A 636 11.67 0.40 -13.32
N GLY A 637 11.93 1.70 -13.58
CA GLY A 637 13.01 2.45 -12.95
C GLY A 637 14.38 1.80 -13.12
N LYS A 638 14.62 1.13 -14.23
CA LYS A 638 15.87 0.34 -14.47
C LYS A 638 16.11 -0.72 -13.38
N GLY A 639 15.04 -1.21 -12.74
CA GLY A 639 15.10 -2.21 -11.69
C GLY A 639 15.30 -1.66 -10.28
N THR A 640 15.02 -0.39 -10.04
CA THR A 640 15.22 0.27 -8.75
C THR A 640 13.93 0.73 -8.07
N MET A 641 12.79 0.59 -8.74
CA MET A 641 11.47 0.97 -8.21
C MET A 641 10.65 -0.25 -7.81
N THR A 642 9.67 -0.04 -6.96
CA THR A 642 8.70 -1.03 -6.52
C THR A 642 7.27 -0.51 -6.68
N LEU A 643 6.32 -1.43 -6.84
CA LEU A 643 4.87 -1.18 -6.74
C LEU A 643 4.29 -1.73 -5.42
N ASN A 644 5.12 -2.26 -4.52
CA ASN A 644 4.65 -2.83 -3.28
C ASN A 644 4.00 -1.75 -2.39
N PRO A 645 2.70 -1.87 -2.04
CA PRO A 645 2.02 -0.89 -1.22
C PRO A 645 2.35 -1.01 0.27
N PHE A 646 3.03 -2.08 0.70
CA PHE A 646 3.46 -2.23 2.09
C PHE A 646 4.81 -1.58 2.34
N HIS A 647 4.85 -0.76 3.37
CA HIS A 647 6.02 -0.02 3.83
C HIS A 647 6.36 -0.38 5.28
N THR A 648 7.55 0.04 5.74
CA THR A 648 7.99 -0.09 7.13
C THR A 648 7.92 -1.55 7.62
N ASP A 649 8.62 -2.44 6.89
CA ASP A 649 8.64 -3.89 7.18
C ASP A 649 7.22 -4.50 7.25
N ARG A 650 6.37 -4.16 6.28
CA ARG A 650 4.96 -4.57 6.15
C ARG A 650 4.02 -4.07 7.27
N GLN A 651 4.42 -3.12 8.08
CA GLN A 651 3.56 -2.59 9.13
C GLN A 651 2.50 -1.62 8.61
N VAL A 652 2.79 -0.91 7.51
CA VAL A 652 1.91 0.12 6.96
C VAL A 652 1.50 -0.24 5.54
N LEU A 653 0.19 -0.30 5.29
CA LEU A 653 -0.39 -0.35 3.95
C LEU A 653 -0.61 1.08 3.44
N SER A 654 0.13 1.48 2.40
CA SER A 654 -0.09 2.77 1.74
C SER A 654 -1.41 2.77 0.98
N ARG A 655 -2.37 3.55 1.47
CA ARG A 655 -3.71 3.65 0.87
C ARG A 655 -3.66 4.20 -0.54
N VAL A 656 -2.87 5.25 -0.74
CA VAL A 656 -2.71 5.88 -2.06
C VAL A 656 -2.14 4.88 -3.07
N SER A 657 -1.11 4.12 -2.69
CA SER A 657 -0.51 3.09 -3.54
C SER A 657 -1.49 1.97 -3.86
N ALA A 658 -2.21 1.47 -2.87
CA ALA A 658 -3.21 0.40 -3.05
C ALA A 658 -4.41 0.89 -3.87
N ALA A 659 -4.87 2.12 -3.68
CA ALA A 659 -5.94 2.74 -4.45
C ALA A 659 -5.59 2.87 -5.93
N GLY A 660 -4.38 3.30 -6.26
CA GLY A 660 -3.92 3.38 -7.65
C GLY A 660 -3.81 2.01 -8.32
N LEU A 661 -3.27 1.01 -7.62
CA LEU A 661 -3.25 -0.38 -8.09
C LEU A 661 -4.66 -0.89 -8.36
N LEU A 662 -5.59 -0.70 -7.42
CA LEU A 662 -6.99 -1.13 -7.55
C LEU A 662 -7.68 -0.43 -8.72
N THR A 663 -7.42 0.86 -8.95
CA THR A 663 -7.98 1.61 -10.08
C THR A 663 -7.57 1.01 -11.42
N VAL A 664 -6.30 0.64 -11.58
CA VAL A 664 -5.83 -0.05 -12.79
C VAL A 664 -6.45 -1.44 -12.93
N LEU A 665 -6.58 -2.20 -11.83
CA LEU A 665 -7.16 -3.54 -11.87
C LEU A 665 -8.66 -3.51 -12.20
N VAL A 666 -9.41 -2.53 -11.72
CA VAL A 666 -10.82 -2.32 -12.10
C VAL A 666 -10.95 -2.02 -13.59
N SER A 667 -10.01 -1.26 -14.18
CA SER A 667 -9.97 -1.05 -15.63
C SER A 667 -9.59 -2.32 -16.41
N MET A 668 -8.75 -3.19 -15.83
CA MET A 668 -8.30 -4.44 -16.44
C MET A 668 -9.36 -5.55 -16.43
N ILE A 669 -10.38 -5.49 -15.57
CA ILE A 669 -11.51 -6.43 -15.62
C ILE A 669 -12.13 -6.45 -17.02
N ASP A 670 -12.13 -5.29 -17.70
CA ASP A 670 -12.59 -5.14 -19.08
C ASP A 670 -11.51 -4.42 -19.91
N ALA A 671 -10.34 -5.03 -20.01
CA ALA A 671 -9.17 -4.45 -20.64
C ALA A 671 -9.44 -4.03 -22.12
N LYS A 672 -10.32 -4.73 -22.83
CA LYS A 672 -10.65 -4.42 -24.25
C LYS A 672 -11.35 -3.09 -24.41
N GLN A 673 -12.22 -2.72 -23.48
CA GLN A 673 -12.98 -1.46 -23.52
C GLN A 673 -12.19 -0.27 -22.98
N PHE A 674 -11.19 -0.52 -22.15
CA PHE A 674 -10.37 0.52 -21.51
C PHE A 674 -8.94 0.53 -22.03
N ILE A 675 -8.04 -0.24 -21.41
CA ILE A 675 -6.60 -0.19 -21.65
C ILE A 675 -6.21 -0.57 -23.10
N LEU A 676 -6.89 -1.54 -23.68
CA LEU A 676 -6.68 -1.97 -25.07
C LEU A 676 -7.56 -1.21 -26.09
N GLY A 677 -8.50 -0.41 -25.60
CA GLY A 677 -9.32 0.48 -26.38
C GLY A 677 -8.67 1.85 -26.58
N GLU A 678 -9.34 2.90 -26.17
CA GLU A 678 -8.92 4.30 -26.34
C GLU A 678 -8.32 4.90 -25.04
N HIS A 679 -8.46 4.20 -23.90
CA HIS A 679 -8.16 4.74 -22.56
C HIS A 679 -6.85 4.17 -21.97
N HIS A 680 -5.80 4.07 -22.78
CA HIS A 680 -4.48 3.54 -22.40
C HIS A 680 -3.87 4.32 -21.21
N TYR A 681 -4.20 5.61 -21.09
CA TYR A 681 -3.73 6.52 -20.04
C TYR A 681 -4.11 6.07 -18.62
N LEU A 682 -5.12 5.19 -18.47
CA LEU A 682 -5.49 4.64 -17.15
C LEU A 682 -4.35 3.83 -16.50
N LEU A 683 -3.40 3.29 -17.29
CA LEU A 683 -2.20 2.66 -16.76
C LEU A 683 -1.35 3.60 -15.89
N TYR A 684 -1.47 4.90 -16.08
CA TYR A 684 -0.70 5.87 -15.31
C TYR A 684 -1.14 6.00 -13.84
N PHE A 685 -2.29 5.44 -13.45
CA PHE A 685 -2.62 5.32 -12.03
C PHE A 685 -1.60 4.48 -11.24
N LEU A 686 -0.78 3.65 -11.91
CA LEU A 686 0.35 2.94 -11.27
C LEU A 686 1.38 3.88 -10.64
N ILE A 687 1.44 5.15 -11.08
CA ILE A 687 2.44 6.11 -10.58
C ILE A 687 2.30 6.35 -9.06
N THR A 688 1.10 6.28 -8.54
CA THR A 688 0.82 6.47 -7.11
C THR A 688 1.47 5.40 -6.22
N ALA A 689 1.73 4.20 -6.79
CA ALA A 689 2.42 3.11 -6.11
C ALA A 689 3.93 3.09 -6.39
N MET A 690 4.41 3.83 -7.39
CA MET A 690 5.82 3.81 -7.79
C MET A 690 6.70 4.54 -6.79
N TYR A 691 7.61 3.82 -6.15
CA TYR A 691 8.59 4.38 -5.21
C TYR A 691 9.94 3.68 -5.36
N PRO A 692 11.07 4.41 -5.18
CA PRO A 692 12.40 3.79 -5.15
C PRO A 692 12.54 2.81 -3.97
N ARG A 693 12.99 1.58 -4.22
CA ARG A 693 13.27 0.59 -3.19
C ARG A 693 14.70 0.71 -2.66
N PHE A 694 15.06 1.85 -2.16
CA PHE A 694 16.41 2.18 -1.73
C PHE A 694 16.51 2.36 -0.23
N LEU A 695 17.75 2.25 0.27
CA LEU A 695 18.16 2.75 1.56
C LEU A 695 19.25 3.77 1.33
N VAL A 696 18.99 5.02 1.65
CA VAL A 696 19.97 6.11 1.66
C VAL A 696 20.11 6.63 3.08
N THR A 697 21.34 6.65 3.57
CA THR A 697 21.66 7.15 4.91
C THR A 697 22.17 8.59 4.85
N LEU A 698 21.66 9.42 5.75
CA LEU A 698 21.94 10.84 5.85
C LEU A 698 22.50 11.16 7.24
N ASP A 699 23.28 12.21 7.34
CA ASP A 699 23.64 12.81 8.63
C ASP A 699 22.52 13.73 9.14
N GLU A 700 22.73 14.36 10.30
CA GLU A 700 21.74 15.26 10.90
C GLU A 700 21.54 16.57 10.10
N ASP A 701 22.49 16.91 9.20
CA ASP A 701 22.42 18.03 8.26
C ASP A 701 21.86 17.62 6.87
N LEU A 702 21.25 16.41 6.77
CA LEU A 702 20.68 15.83 5.54
C LEU A 702 21.70 15.62 4.41
N GLN A 703 23.00 15.55 4.73
CA GLN A 703 24.02 15.21 3.73
C GLN A 703 24.18 13.68 3.62
N PRO A 704 24.44 13.16 2.40
CA PRO A 704 24.64 11.72 2.23
C PRO A 704 25.81 11.21 3.07
N LEU A 705 25.53 10.18 3.88
CA LEU A 705 26.51 9.54 4.76
C LEU A 705 26.63 8.06 4.38
N THR A 706 27.77 7.66 3.83
CA THR A 706 28.02 6.26 3.46
C THR A 706 28.42 5.45 4.68
N VAL A 707 27.65 4.39 4.97
CA VAL A 707 27.90 3.45 6.07
C VAL A 707 27.73 2.01 5.59
N ASN A 708 28.35 1.08 6.29
CA ASN A 708 28.18 -0.34 6.01
C ASN A 708 26.92 -0.89 6.68
N VAL A 709 26.13 -1.62 5.91
CA VAL A 709 24.91 -2.29 6.35
C VAL A 709 24.94 -3.77 5.96
N ARG A 710 24.37 -4.60 6.81
CA ARG A 710 24.11 -6.01 6.51
C ARG A 710 22.70 -6.12 5.93
N VAL A 711 22.59 -6.63 4.72
CA VAL A 711 21.32 -6.82 4.02
C VAL A 711 21.06 -8.32 3.86
N GLY A 712 19.89 -8.78 4.31
CA GLY A 712 19.50 -10.18 4.21
C GLY A 712 17.98 -10.34 4.31
N GLN A 713 17.50 -11.57 4.11
CA GLN A 713 16.08 -11.89 4.24
C GLN A 713 15.65 -11.84 5.71
N ALA A 714 14.56 -11.14 5.98
CA ALA A 714 13.95 -11.09 7.30
C ALA A 714 13.16 -12.39 7.56
N VAL A 715 13.47 -13.07 8.64
CA VAL A 715 12.82 -14.34 9.03
C VAL A 715 12.32 -14.23 10.47
N ASP A 716 11.10 -14.70 10.70
CA ASP A 716 10.53 -14.76 12.04
C ASP A 716 11.28 -15.72 12.94
N VAL A 717 11.44 -15.36 14.20
CA VAL A 717 12.04 -16.23 15.22
C VAL A 717 10.96 -17.16 15.74
N VAL A 718 11.02 -18.42 15.34
CA VAL A 718 10.01 -19.44 15.66
C VAL A 718 9.89 -19.63 17.18
N GLY A 719 8.66 -19.66 17.69
CA GLY A 719 8.34 -19.94 19.09
C GLY A 719 8.73 -18.81 20.07
N GLN A 720 8.97 -17.61 19.60
CA GLN A 720 9.33 -16.47 20.44
C GLN A 720 8.50 -15.23 20.06
N ALA A 721 7.27 -15.20 20.56
CA ALA A 721 6.40 -14.03 20.41
C ALA A 721 7.07 -12.75 20.97
N GLY A 722 6.80 -11.61 20.35
CA GLY A 722 7.38 -10.33 20.75
C GLY A 722 8.87 -10.16 20.47
N ARG A 723 9.50 -11.01 19.65
CA ARG A 723 10.89 -10.83 19.20
C ARG A 723 10.95 -10.28 17.78
N PRO A 724 11.87 -9.34 17.50
CA PRO A 724 12.05 -8.81 16.17
C PRO A 724 12.55 -9.90 15.22
N LYS A 725 12.14 -9.81 13.94
CA LYS A 725 12.66 -10.66 12.87
C LYS A 725 14.19 -10.58 12.81
N SER A 726 14.85 -11.70 12.56
CA SER A 726 16.29 -11.77 12.34
C SER A 726 16.61 -11.82 10.85
N ILE A 727 17.75 -11.28 10.42
CA ILE A 727 18.22 -11.43 9.05
C ILE A 727 19.03 -12.71 8.88
N THR A 728 18.81 -13.40 7.76
CA THR A 728 19.54 -14.60 7.38
C THR A 728 20.16 -14.43 5.99
N GLY A 729 21.32 -15.06 5.75
CA GLY A 729 21.99 -14.99 4.46
C GLY A 729 22.44 -13.59 4.07
N TRP A 730 22.84 -12.78 5.04
CA TRP A 730 23.19 -11.38 4.80
C TRP A 730 24.48 -11.19 4.02
N GLN A 731 24.52 -10.07 3.30
CA GLN A 731 25.74 -9.53 2.68
C GLN A 731 25.98 -8.12 3.21
N THR A 732 27.26 -7.78 3.48
CA THR A 732 27.63 -6.43 3.85
C THR A 732 27.75 -5.58 2.59
N GLN A 733 27.04 -4.46 2.55
CA GLN A 733 27.04 -3.48 1.45
C GLN A 733 27.19 -2.07 2.02
N SER A 734 27.74 -1.16 1.22
CA SER A 734 27.81 0.26 1.59
C SER A 734 26.58 0.99 1.05
N THR A 735 26.00 1.87 1.87
CA THR A 735 24.87 2.73 1.42
C THR A 735 25.33 3.75 0.37
N PRO A 736 24.48 4.12 -0.60
CA PRO A 736 23.10 3.71 -0.83
C PRO A 736 22.94 2.27 -1.37
N VAL A 737 21.90 1.56 -0.93
CA VAL A 737 21.66 0.13 -1.24
C VAL A 737 20.25 -0.05 -1.79
N LEU A 738 20.04 -1.04 -2.67
CA LEU A 738 18.71 -1.51 -3.08
C LEU A 738 18.25 -2.64 -2.17
N LEU A 739 17.01 -2.55 -1.71
CA LEU A 739 16.37 -3.60 -0.93
C LEU A 739 15.38 -4.37 -1.81
N ALA A 740 15.52 -5.70 -1.90
CA ALA A 740 14.53 -6.54 -2.54
C ALA A 740 13.33 -6.80 -1.62
N HIS A 741 12.26 -7.37 -2.16
CA HIS A 741 11.10 -7.74 -1.35
C HIS A 741 11.49 -8.71 -0.23
N GLY A 742 11.10 -8.40 1.01
CA GLY A 742 11.41 -9.20 2.20
C GLY A 742 12.83 -9.04 2.72
N GLU A 743 13.69 -8.26 2.08
CA GLU A 743 15.01 -7.92 2.60
C GLU A 743 14.95 -6.83 3.65
N ARG A 744 15.77 -6.97 4.67
CA ARG A 744 15.95 -6.00 5.74
C ARG A 744 17.43 -5.64 5.85
N ALA A 745 17.69 -4.38 6.14
CA ALA A 745 19.04 -3.88 6.42
C ALA A 745 19.25 -3.71 7.93
N GLU A 746 20.45 -3.99 8.41
CA GLU A 746 20.90 -3.68 9.77
C GLU A 746 22.24 -2.94 9.71
N LEU A 747 22.40 -1.92 10.55
CA LEU A 747 23.65 -1.18 10.62
C LEU A 747 24.78 -2.09 11.14
N GLU A 748 25.93 -2.08 10.45
CA GLU A 748 27.12 -2.77 10.92
C GLU A 748 27.99 -1.87 11.78
N ASP A 749 27.98 -0.55 11.51
CA ASP A 749 28.83 0.42 12.21
C ASP A 749 28.14 0.92 13.50
N GLU A 750 28.72 0.55 14.65
CA GLU A 750 28.25 0.93 15.98
C GLU A 750 28.47 2.44 16.33
N LYS A 751 29.15 3.18 15.45
CA LYS A 751 29.38 4.63 15.65
C LYS A 751 28.13 5.48 15.41
N TYR A 752 27.12 4.90 14.77
CA TYR A 752 25.89 5.59 14.40
C TYR A 752 24.66 4.88 14.95
N ILE A 753 23.65 5.65 15.30
CA ILE A 753 22.31 5.18 15.68
C ILE A 753 21.31 5.71 14.66
N PRO A 754 20.47 4.84 14.06
CA PRO A 754 19.42 5.28 13.17
C PRO A 754 18.28 5.93 13.99
N LEU A 755 17.73 7.03 13.48
CA LEU A 755 16.57 7.67 14.09
C LEU A 755 15.26 6.98 13.69
N SER A 756 15.29 6.14 12.64
CA SER A 756 14.15 5.29 12.25
C SER A 756 14.26 3.89 12.84
N SER A 757 13.12 3.31 13.19
CA SER A 757 13.04 1.92 13.66
C SER A 757 13.34 0.90 12.55
N THR A 758 13.10 1.28 11.30
CA THR A 758 13.31 0.45 10.11
C THR A 758 14.28 1.13 9.17
N LEU A 759 15.29 0.41 8.69
CA LEU A 759 16.26 0.93 7.72
C LEU A 759 15.74 0.75 6.30
N GLU A 760 14.93 1.69 5.84
CA GLU A 760 14.43 1.77 4.46
C GLU A 760 14.15 3.24 4.08
N GLY A 761 14.22 3.54 2.80
CA GLY A 761 14.01 4.91 2.31
C GLY A 761 15.15 5.85 2.71
N LEU A 762 14.80 7.03 3.19
CA LEU A 762 15.73 8.04 3.70
C LEU A 762 15.84 7.93 5.22
N VAL A 763 17.03 7.62 5.74
CA VAL A 763 17.26 7.39 7.17
C VAL A 763 18.37 8.30 7.68
N ILE A 764 18.04 9.11 8.69
CA ILE A 764 18.97 9.98 9.38
C ILE A 764 19.72 9.18 10.45
N LEU A 765 21.03 9.31 10.45
CA LEU A 765 21.92 8.66 11.40
C LEU A 765 22.51 9.68 12.36
N ARG A 766 22.44 9.40 13.65
CA ARG A 766 23.06 10.21 14.71
C ARG A 766 24.38 9.60 15.14
N LYS A 767 25.42 10.42 15.24
CA LYS A 767 26.71 9.96 15.71
C LYS A 767 26.70 9.74 17.22
N VAL A 768 27.19 8.61 17.69
CA VAL A 768 27.35 8.32 19.13
C VAL A 768 28.45 9.15 19.72
N SER A 769 28.10 10.03 20.67
CA SER A 769 29.05 10.98 21.30
C SER A 769 29.94 10.37 22.40
N ILE A 770 29.86 9.08 22.68
CA ILE A 770 30.56 8.43 23.78
C ILE A 770 31.88 7.80 23.28
N PRO A 771 33.06 8.13 23.84
CA PRO A 771 34.28 7.39 23.58
C PRO A 771 34.16 6.00 24.22
N TRP A 772 33.90 5.00 23.41
CA TRP A 772 33.84 3.60 23.85
C TRP A 772 35.23 3.13 24.31
N SER A 773 35.38 2.85 25.60
CA SER A 773 36.55 2.18 26.07
C SER A 773 36.56 0.71 25.60
N PRO A 774 37.76 0.09 25.36
CA PRO A 774 37.85 -1.31 24.95
C PRO A 774 37.20 -2.30 25.91
N GLU A 775 37.02 -1.96 27.18
CA GLU A 775 36.37 -2.76 28.20
C GLU A 775 34.84 -2.76 28.05
N LEU A 776 34.22 -1.68 27.62
CA LEU A 776 32.80 -1.63 27.32
C LEU A 776 32.44 -2.43 26.06
N ARG A 777 33.37 -2.56 25.08
CA ARG A 777 33.16 -3.45 23.91
C ARG A 777 32.99 -4.92 24.27
N ARG A 778 33.69 -5.42 25.27
CA ARG A 778 33.58 -6.83 25.72
C ARG A 778 32.22 -7.10 26.39
N ASN A 779 31.67 -6.13 27.10
CA ASN A 779 30.39 -6.25 27.78
C ASN A 779 29.18 -6.07 26.87
N ALA A 780 29.30 -5.29 25.80
CA ALA A 780 28.22 -5.10 24.80
C ALA A 780 28.12 -6.26 23.79
N ALA A 781 29.20 -7.01 23.59
CA ALA A 781 29.19 -8.20 22.75
C ALA A 781 28.50 -9.42 23.42
N ASP A 782 28.25 -9.39 24.74
CA ASP A 782 27.45 -10.41 25.43
C ASP A 782 25.97 -10.02 25.37
N PRO A 783 25.12 -10.79 24.69
CA PRO A 783 23.67 -10.53 24.59
C PRO A 783 22.96 -10.37 25.95
N ARG A 784 23.60 -10.89 27.03
CA ARG A 784 23.10 -10.80 28.41
C ARG A 784 23.39 -9.47 29.09
N ASN A 785 24.28 -8.63 28.55
CA ASN A 785 24.73 -7.40 29.20
C ASN A 785 24.31 -6.12 28.47
N ARG A 786 23.52 -6.18 27.38
CA ARG A 786 22.98 -4.98 26.70
C ARG A 786 22.09 -4.09 27.59
N THR A 787 21.61 -4.63 28.69
CA THR A 787 20.72 -3.97 29.65
C THR A 787 21.42 -3.05 30.67
N LEU A 788 22.74 -3.11 30.78
CA LEU A 788 23.47 -2.37 31.86
C LEU A 788 24.14 -1.06 31.41
N THR A 789 24.24 -0.79 30.12
CA THR A 789 24.97 0.36 29.62
C THR A 789 24.15 1.65 29.48
N LEU A 790 22.81 1.59 29.62
CA LEU A 790 21.94 2.76 29.60
C LEU A 790 21.59 3.34 31.00
N ARG A 791 22.13 2.78 32.07
CA ARG A 791 21.84 3.19 33.46
C ARG A 791 22.64 4.39 33.98
N ASN A 792 23.51 4.99 33.19
CA ASN A 792 24.32 6.13 33.63
C ASN A 792 24.22 7.35 32.68
N LYS A 793 23.01 7.79 32.41
CA LYS A 793 22.75 9.16 32.01
C LYS A 793 21.41 9.63 32.60
#